data_f2b458684a77f4c2b5eb803e3fcf42b4
#
_entry.id   f2b458684a77f4c2b5eb803e3fcf42b4
#
_cell.length_a   1.000
_cell.length_b   1.000
_cell.length_c   1.000
_cell.angle_alpha   90.00
_cell.angle_beta   90.00
_cell.angle_gamma   90.00
#
_symmetry.space_group_name_H-M   'P 1'
#
loop_
_entity.id
_entity.type
_entity.pdbx_description
1 polymer ?
#
loop_
_entity_poly.entity_id
_entity_poly.type
_entity_poly.pdbx_seq_one_letter_code
_entity_poly.pdbx_strand_id
1 'polypeptide(L)'
;MTCCRALRLFLFVFAALFWTAGAQADERILKFLSDIEVMDDGHLRVTETISVRAEGNEIKRGIFRDIPLRAKDADGWTHDVGFELLSVHQDGKNARYFTRRNGDGIRIYVGDESVFLDPGIYTYAITYVMDRQVRFFSDYDEVYWNVTGNEWIFPIDEAVARISLPGSAKATEWAGYTGGYGDAGTAYVAELDPVTSEVVITTTSPLGAYEGLTVAVAFPKGVAIEASDQEKFLTWLQDQRVLVVGSIGLAVLMLYYLVTWLAVGRDRKKGVVFPRFKAPEGVSPALASYIVERGFGGTGWTALSAACLSLAGKGYLTLTKDDDVMVLQSADTSRSGSHKKLPNGEAAIEAFVTGRGGSLALDKKNGEAIKTLGEKFRSAIAGENRGVFFITNGWYLFAAFVLSVMAIASLFVFGNLSDEQLERSLLFGFFSVFSTALSFGLAHLILMPFKSALSEAARDVLFWTVFAAIAVGGLYLISLLTALIVGAGSEIPLLPLFVLAIVVLFIFYANHIDAPTAEGRSMMSEIEGLKLYLSVAEKGRLNMSGVPEMSVVHFEALLPYAVALGVEEPWAESFQHWLTSATQSNENRDYHPTWYSGRDFNSRDITRSIGQTATAMAGSFQSSLPVPKSSSSGSSGGGSSGGGGGGGGGGGW
;
A
#
# COMPACT_ATOMS: atom_id res chain seq x y z
N MET A 1 -60.33 17.17 -60.78
CA MET A 1 -60.66 17.65 -59.43
C MET A 1 -60.76 16.56 -58.39
N THR A 2 -60.79 15.28 -58.75
CA THR A 2 -60.92 14.13 -57.84
C THR A 2 -59.64 13.72 -57.13
N CYS A 3 -58.47 13.91 -57.75
CA CYS A 3 -57.19 13.49 -57.18
C CYS A 3 -56.71 14.34 -55.98
N CYS A 4 -57.04 15.62 -55.97
CA CYS A 4 -56.68 16.56 -54.90
C CYS A 4 -57.50 16.36 -53.59
N ARG A 5 -58.68 15.79 -53.69
CA ARG A 5 -59.58 15.46 -52.55
C ARG A 5 -59.07 14.18 -51.83
N ALA A 6 -58.61 13.19 -52.59
CA ALA A 6 -58.08 11.95 -52.03
C ALA A 6 -56.77 12.20 -51.28
N LEU A 7 -55.84 13.04 -51.77
CA LEU A 7 -54.59 13.39 -51.12
C LEU A 7 -54.85 14.22 -49.84
N ARG A 8 -55.86 15.11 -49.81
CA ARG A 8 -56.17 15.81 -48.57
C ARG A 8 -56.85 14.93 -47.52
N LEU A 9 -57.65 13.94 -47.93
CA LEU A 9 -58.17 12.95 -46.99
C LEU A 9 -57.08 12.03 -46.42
N PHE A 10 -56.13 11.61 -47.25
CA PHE A 10 -54.99 10.80 -46.83
C PHE A 10 -54.06 11.54 -45.86
N LEU A 11 -53.79 12.83 -46.12
CA LEU A 11 -53.01 13.68 -45.22
C LEU A 11 -53.75 13.94 -43.88
N PHE A 12 -55.13 14.08 -43.93
CA PHE A 12 -55.88 14.25 -42.68
C PHE A 12 -55.97 12.98 -41.85
N VAL A 13 -56.11 11.82 -42.50
CA VAL A 13 -56.08 10.49 -41.82
C VAL A 13 -54.67 10.19 -41.30
N PHE A 14 -53.65 10.55 -42.05
CA PHE A 14 -52.25 10.41 -41.60
C PHE A 14 -51.89 11.34 -40.44
N ALA A 15 -52.40 12.59 -40.48
CA ALA A 15 -52.26 13.53 -39.37
C ALA A 15 -53.08 13.13 -38.14
N ALA A 16 -54.26 12.51 -38.31
CA ALA A 16 -55.05 11.98 -37.19
C ALA A 16 -54.45 10.72 -36.56
N LEU A 17 -53.69 9.91 -37.33
CA LEU A 17 -52.94 8.76 -36.81
C LEU A 17 -51.68 9.13 -35.98
N PHE A 18 -51.13 10.32 -36.20
CA PHE A 18 -50.01 10.86 -35.39
C PHE A 18 -50.49 11.61 -34.12
N TRP A 19 -51.77 11.86 -33.94
CA TRP A 19 -52.32 12.55 -32.78
C TRP A 19 -52.82 11.60 -31.67
N THR A 20 -52.63 10.30 -31.82
CA THR A 20 -52.67 9.40 -30.67
C THR A 20 -51.29 9.30 -30.06
N ALA A 21 -50.65 10.43 -29.73
CA ALA A 21 -49.72 10.45 -28.63
C ALA A 21 -50.57 10.12 -27.40
N GLY A 22 -50.62 8.85 -27.05
CA GLY A 22 -51.26 8.40 -25.83
C GLY A 22 -50.69 9.27 -24.71
N ALA A 23 -51.58 9.90 -23.96
CA ALA A 23 -51.20 10.47 -22.67
C ALA A 23 -50.67 9.29 -21.82
N GLN A 24 -49.40 9.02 -21.96
CA GLN A 24 -48.71 8.05 -21.12
C GLN A 24 -48.72 8.71 -19.75
N ALA A 25 -49.57 8.21 -18.87
CA ALA A 25 -49.59 8.71 -17.52
C ALA A 25 -48.25 8.31 -16.90
N ASP A 26 -47.43 9.29 -16.55
CA ASP A 26 -46.12 9.03 -15.97
C ASP A 26 -46.30 8.48 -14.55
N GLU A 27 -45.60 7.40 -14.25
CA GLU A 27 -45.50 6.88 -12.88
C GLU A 27 -44.87 7.95 -11.99
N ARG A 28 -45.49 8.21 -10.83
CA ARG A 28 -45.12 9.29 -9.93
C ARG A 28 -45.64 9.06 -8.53
N ILE A 29 -45.02 9.77 -7.58
CA ILE A 29 -45.52 9.88 -6.21
C ILE A 29 -46.54 11.04 -6.18
N LEU A 30 -47.79 10.73 -5.92
CA LEU A 30 -48.85 11.73 -5.84
C LEU A 30 -48.77 12.53 -4.51
N LYS A 31 -48.42 11.80 -3.42
CA LYS A 31 -48.25 12.39 -2.12
C LYS A 31 -47.25 11.60 -1.30
N PHE A 32 -46.29 12.30 -0.70
CA PHE A 32 -45.34 11.78 0.28
C PHE A 32 -45.60 12.47 1.62
N LEU A 33 -46.17 11.76 2.57
CA LEU A 33 -46.38 12.26 3.92
C LEU A 33 -45.41 11.54 4.87
N SER A 34 -44.65 12.31 5.66
CA SER A 34 -43.79 11.78 6.70
C SER A 34 -44.22 12.35 8.05
N ASP A 35 -44.72 11.49 8.92
CA ASP A 35 -45.01 11.80 10.31
C ASP A 35 -43.80 11.43 11.14
N ILE A 36 -43.12 12.41 11.76
CA ILE A 36 -41.88 12.30 12.48
C ILE A 36 -42.11 12.62 13.96
N GLU A 37 -42.11 11.63 14.79
CA GLU A 37 -42.24 11.77 16.24
C GLU A 37 -40.87 11.71 16.89
N VAL A 38 -40.48 12.79 17.56
CA VAL A 38 -39.29 12.81 18.43
C VAL A 38 -39.69 12.17 19.75
N MET A 39 -39.03 11.09 20.14
CA MET A 39 -39.28 10.36 21.39
C MET A 39 -38.48 10.97 22.55
N ASP A 40 -38.89 10.71 23.78
CA ASP A 40 -38.23 11.21 25.01
C ASP A 40 -36.74 10.85 25.07
N ASP A 41 -36.35 9.69 24.53
CA ASP A 41 -34.98 9.18 24.51
C ASP A 41 -34.14 9.68 23.33
N GLY A 42 -34.68 10.61 22.52
CA GLY A 42 -34.02 11.18 21.36
C GLY A 42 -34.07 10.29 20.09
N HIS A 43 -34.78 9.16 20.13
CA HIS A 43 -35.07 8.39 18.92
C HIS A 43 -36.14 9.10 18.08
N LEU A 44 -36.11 8.86 16.77
CA LEU A 44 -37.20 9.28 15.86
C LEU A 44 -38.02 8.06 15.47
N ARG A 45 -39.35 8.15 15.72
CA ARG A 45 -40.31 7.25 15.09
C ARG A 45 -40.84 7.93 13.83
N VAL A 46 -40.62 7.31 12.70
CA VAL A 46 -41.03 7.86 11.41
C VAL A 46 -42.07 6.95 10.75
N THR A 47 -43.18 7.56 10.30
CA THR A 47 -44.18 6.88 9.48
C THR A 47 -44.26 7.58 8.13
N GLU A 48 -43.75 6.93 7.10
CA GLU A 48 -43.85 7.42 5.72
C GLU A 48 -45.08 6.84 5.07
N THR A 49 -46.01 7.71 4.59
CA THR A 49 -47.17 7.34 3.81
C THR A 49 -46.98 7.83 2.39
N ILE A 50 -46.79 6.90 1.45
CA ILE A 50 -46.38 7.19 0.07
C ILE A 50 -47.49 6.70 -0.87
N SER A 51 -48.19 7.64 -1.50
CA SER A 51 -49.24 7.36 -2.50
C SER A 51 -48.62 7.49 -3.91
N VAL A 52 -48.61 6.38 -4.66
CA VAL A 52 -48.02 6.32 -6.00
C VAL A 52 -49.07 5.99 -7.07
N ARG A 53 -48.83 6.49 -8.28
CA ARG A 53 -49.50 6.01 -9.48
C ARG A 53 -48.61 4.97 -10.14
N ALA A 54 -49.09 3.74 -10.25
CA ALA A 54 -48.45 2.64 -10.95
C ALA A 54 -49.09 2.42 -12.31
N GLU A 55 -48.30 2.36 -13.37
CA GLU A 55 -48.75 2.05 -14.74
C GLU A 55 -48.14 0.71 -15.24
N GLY A 56 -47.34 0.04 -14.38
CA GLY A 56 -46.71 -1.25 -14.70
C GLY A 56 -45.43 -1.14 -15.53
N ASN A 57 -44.86 0.07 -15.63
CA ASN A 57 -43.58 0.30 -16.33
C ASN A 57 -42.37 0.02 -15.39
N GLU A 58 -42.25 0.86 -14.36
CA GLU A 58 -41.23 0.69 -13.29
C GLU A 58 -41.86 0.10 -12.03
N ILE A 59 -43.09 0.55 -11.66
CA ILE A 59 -43.84 0.03 -10.50
C ILE A 59 -44.66 -1.19 -10.95
N LYS A 60 -44.01 -2.36 -10.95
CA LYS A 60 -44.61 -3.62 -11.43
C LYS A 60 -45.16 -4.49 -10.30
N ARG A 61 -44.48 -4.56 -9.17
CA ARG A 61 -44.84 -5.41 -8.03
C ARG A 61 -45.00 -4.60 -6.74
N GLY A 62 -44.54 -3.37 -6.75
CA GLY A 62 -44.54 -2.48 -5.60
C GLY A 62 -43.47 -1.41 -5.68
N ILE A 63 -43.14 -0.84 -4.55
CA ILE A 63 -42.07 0.14 -4.42
C ILE A 63 -40.93 -0.41 -3.55
N PHE A 64 -39.75 0.15 -3.74
CA PHE A 64 -38.70 0.02 -2.76
C PHE A 64 -38.38 1.37 -2.13
N ARG A 65 -37.95 1.35 -0.88
CA ARG A 65 -37.49 2.52 -0.11
C ARG A 65 -36.07 2.25 0.41
N ASP A 66 -35.14 3.11 0.08
CA ASP A 66 -33.78 3.11 0.59
C ASP A 66 -33.68 4.03 1.80
N ILE A 67 -33.19 3.53 2.93
CA ILE A 67 -32.98 4.29 4.14
C ILE A 67 -31.49 4.20 4.51
N PRO A 68 -30.76 5.33 4.55
CA PRO A 68 -29.36 5.34 4.96
C PRO A 68 -29.24 5.02 6.44
N LEU A 69 -28.27 4.15 6.78
CA LEU A 69 -27.95 3.78 8.17
C LEU A 69 -26.66 4.45 8.64
N ARG A 70 -26.25 5.50 7.97
CA ARG A 70 -25.16 6.38 8.33
C ARG A 70 -25.57 7.83 8.29
N ALA A 71 -25.18 8.57 9.29
CA ALA A 71 -25.41 10.02 9.37
C ALA A 71 -24.11 10.73 9.75
N LYS A 72 -24.07 12.05 9.53
CA LYS A 72 -22.99 12.92 10.02
C LYS A 72 -23.51 13.70 11.22
N ASP A 73 -22.71 13.73 12.28
CA ASP A 73 -22.99 14.57 13.44
C ASP A 73 -22.69 16.05 13.16
N ALA A 74 -22.91 16.90 14.19
CA ALA A 74 -22.67 18.34 14.08
C ALA A 74 -21.20 18.69 13.78
N ASP A 75 -20.25 17.84 14.18
CA ASP A 75 -18.81 18.00 13.94
C ASP A 75 -18.37 17.41 12.59
N GLY A 76 -19.28 16.78 11.85
CA GLY A 76 -19.04 16.16 10.54
C GLY A 76 -18.50 14.75 10.58
N TRP A 77 -18.45 14.09 11.75
CA TRP A 77 -18.06 12.70 11.87
C TRP A 77 -19.19 11.77 11.45
N THR A 78 -18.84 10.78 10.66
CA THR A 78 -19.79 9.75 10.25
C THR A 78 -19.97 8.72 11.35
N HIS A 79 -21.23 8.41 11.67
CA HIS A 79 -21.61 7.40 12.65
C HIS A 79 -22.68 6.46 12.10
N ASP A 80 -22.72 5.24 12.62
CA ASP A 80 -23.77 4.28 12.32
C ASP A 80 -25.05 4.64 13.11
N VAL A 81 -26.19 4.49 12.43
CA VAL A 81 -27.52 4.76 12.96
C VAL A 81 -28.25 3.44 13.21
N GLY A 82 -28.84 3.27 14.37
CA GLY A 82 -29.73 2.15 14.64
C GLY A 82 -31.03 2.29 13.87
N PHE A 83 -31.56 1.15 13.41
CA PHE A 83 -32.78 1.10 12.62
C PHE A 83 -33.62 -0.12 13.00
N GLU A 84 -34.89 0.12 13.29
CA GLU A 84 -35.88 -0.92 13.56
C GLU A 84 -37.12 -0.71 12.72
N LEU A 85 -37.43 -1.65 11.81
CA LEU A 85 -38.65 -1.63 11.02
C LEU A 85 -39.82 -2.17 11.83
N LEU A 86 -40.81 -1.34 12.11
CA LEU A 86 -41.95 -1.70 12.96
C LEU A 86 -43.11 -2.29 12.16
N SER A 87 -43.52 -1.65 11.04
CA SER A 87 -44.64 -2.14 10.23
C SER A 87 -44.55 -1.65 8.78
N VAL A 88 -45.14 -2.46 7.88
CA VAL A 88 -45.30 -2.13 6.47
C VAL A 88 -46.71 -2.47 6.03
N HIS A 89 -47.41 -1.49 5.45
CA HIS A 89 -48.79 -1.63 4.98
C HIS A 89 -48.88 -1.20 3.51
N GLN A 90 -49.82 -1.81 2.80
CA GLN A 90 -50.27 -1.40 1.50
C GLN A 90 -51.80 -1.25 1.53
N ASP A 91 -52.31 -0.11 1.14
CA ASP A 91 -53.75 0.21 1.13
C ASP A 91 -54.47 -0.11 2.46
N GLY A 92 -53.76 0.21 3.59
CA GLY A 92 -54.25 -0.01 4.96
C GLY A 92 -54.19 -1.47 5.44
N LYS A 93 -53.62 -2.41 4.69
CA LYS A 93 -53.44 -3.82 5.07
C LYS A 93 -51.95 -4.14 5.24
N ASN A 94 -51.66 -5.09 6.11
CA ASN A 94 -50.28 -5.59 6.22
C ASN A 94 -49.78 -6.04 4.86
N ALA A 95 -48.65 -5.48 4.42
CA ALA A 95 -48.02 -5.84 3.15
C ALA A 95 -46.97 -6.93 3.32
N ARG A 96 -46.75 -7.72 2.29
CA ARG A 96 -45.54 -8.51 2.17
C ARG A 96 -44.39 -7.58 1.89
N TYR A 97 -43.26 -7.82 2.52
CA TYR A 97 -42.02 -7.06 2.31
C TYR A 97 -40.81 -7.95 2.58
N PHE A 98 -39.67 -7.51 2.03
CA PHE A 98 -38.36 -8.05 2.40
C PHE A 98 -37.35 -6.91 2.40
N THR A 99 -36.23 -7.10 3.09
CA THR A 99 -35.18 -6.13 3.19
C THR A 99 -33.87 -6.66 2.66
N ARG A 100 -33.06 -5.80 2.08
CA ARG A 100 -31.68 -6.10 1.66
C ARG A 100 -30.76 -4.95 2.09
N ARG A 101 -29.54 -5.27 2.47
CA ARG A 101 -28.51 -4.24 2.61
C ARG A 101 -28.24 -3.61 1.24
N ASN A 102 -28.11 -2.29 1.20
CA ASN A 102 -27.82 -1.51 0.00
C ASN A 102 -26.74 -0.46 0.35
N GLY A 103 -25.48 -0.79 0.09
CA GLY A 103 -24.37 0.04 0.55
C GLY A 103 -24.38 0.23 2.07
N ASP A 104 -24.30 1.48 2.49
CA ASP A 104 -24.35 1.89 3.90
C ASP A 104 -25.81 2.04 4.43
N GLY A 105 -26.81 1.53 3.69
CA GLY A 105 -28.21 1.62 4.03
C GLY A 105 -28.94 0.29 4.01
N ILE A 106 -30.28 0.38 4.14
CA ILE A 106 -31.20 -0.73 3.99
C ILE A 106 -32.26 -0.38 2.93
N ARG A 107 -32.50 -1.33 2.02
CA ARG A 107 -33.57 -1.25 1.02
C ARG A 107 -34.72 -2.11 1.49
N ILE A 108 -35.90 -1.51 1.59
CA ILE A 108 -37.18 -2.15 1.95
C ILE A 108 -37.98 -2.31 0.67
N TYR A 109 -38.17 -3.53 0.21
CA TYR A 109 -39.06 -3.85 -0.91
C TYR A 109 -40.46 -4.12 -0.37
N VAL A 110 -41.46 -3.36 -0.81
CA VAL A 110 -42.86 -3.54 -0.44
C VAL A 110 -43.63 -4.10 -1.59
N GLY A 111 -44.19 -5.27 -1.42
CA GLY A 111 -44.93 -6.02 -2.47
C GLY A 111 -44.62 -7.51 -2.43
N ASP A 112 -45.12 -8.26 -3.42
CA ASP A 112 -44.94 -9.71 -3.55
C ASP A 112 -44.27 -10.01 -4.89
N GLU A 113 -43.14 -10.74 -4.86
CA GLU A 113 -42.38 -11.11 -6.07
C GLU A 113 -43.23 -11.88 -7.10
N SER A 114 -44.28 -12.55 -6.66
CA SER A 114 -45.16 -13.35 -7.52
C SER A 114 -46.39 -12.60 -8.05
N VAL A 115 -46.61 -11.36 -7.59
CA VAL A 115 -47.83 -10.60 -7.91
C VAL A 115 -47.47 -9.33 -8.67
N PHE A 116 -48.03 -9.18 -9.87
CA PHE A 116 -47.96 -7.91 -10.60
C PHE A 116 -49.16 -7.04 -10.21
N LEU A 117 -48.89 -5.74 -10.05
CA LEU A 117 -49.93 -4.76 -9.79
C LEU A 117 -50.68 -4.39 -11.07
N ASP A 118 -51.96 -4.23 -10.96
CA ASP A 118 -52.73 -3.57 -12.04
C ASP A 118 -52.44 -2.07 -12.05
N PRO A 119 -52.54 -1.39 -13.21
CA PRO A 119 -52.45 0.06 -13.25
C PRO A 119 -53.45 0.73 -12.28
N GLY A 120 -52.97 1.63 -11.41
CA GLY A 120 -53.79 2.21 -10.37
C GLY A 120 -53.03 3.08 -9.38
N ILE A 121 -53.74 3.52 -8.33
CA ILE A 121 -53.15 4.27 -7.24
C ILE A 121 -53.01 3.32 -6.04
N TYR A 122 -51.81 3.28 -5.46
CA TYR A 122 -51.47 2.45 -4.30
C TYR A 122 -50.87 3.33 -3.22
N THR A 123 -51.22 3.05 -1.96
CA THR A 123 -50.67 3.77 -0.80
C THR A 123 -49.91 2.84 0.09
N TYR A 124 -48.61 3.12 0.27
CA TYR A 124 -47.72 2.39 1.14
C TYR A 124 -47.48 3.17 2.42
N ALA A 125 -47.55 2.50 3.56
CA ALA A 125 -47.16 3.06 4.86
C ALA A 125 -46.05 2.24 5.48
N ILE A 126 -44.92 2.88 5.77
CA ILE A 126 -43.72 2.26 6.34
C ILE A 126 -43.41 2.95 7.65
N THR A 127 -43.46 2.22 8.79
CA THR A 127 -43.15 2.77 10.11
C THR A 127 -41.86 2.16 10.63
N TYR A 128 -40.93 3.00 11.06
CA TYR A 128 -39.65 2.59 11.62
C TYR A 128 -39.17 3.52 12.72
N VAL A 129 -38.20 3.06 13.50
CA VAL A 129 -37.51 3.85 14.53
C VAL A 129 -36.05 3.97 14.17
N MET A 130 -35.49 5.17 14.33
CA MET A 130 -34.06 5.45 14.17
C MET A 130 -33.52 6.15 15.39
N ASP A 131 -32.31 5.77 15.82
CA ASP A 131 -31.59 6.46 16.88
C ASP A 131 -30.66 7.55 16.33
N ARG A 132 -30.12 8.36 17.22
CA ARG A 132 -29.02 9.32 16.94
C ARG A 132 -29.30 10.29 15.77
N GLN A 133 -30.56 10.72 15.64
CA GLN A 133 -30.98 11.68 14.61
C GLN A 133 -31.21 13.09 15.16
N VAL A 134 -31.27 13.24 16.48
CA VAL A 134 -31.32 14.55 17.15
C VAL A 134 -29.90 15.08 17.30
N ARG A 135 -29.68 16.32 16.87
CA ARG A 135 -28.43 17.06 17.06
C ARG A 135 -28.51 17.87 18.34
N PHE A 136 -27.57 17.66 19.25
CA PHE A 136 -27.52 18.34 20.54
C PHE A 136 -26.48 19.47 20.49
N PHE A 137 -26.94 20.72 20.39
CA PHE A 137 -26.09 21.91 20.45
C PHE A 137 -26.02 22.45 21.88
N SER A 138 -25.22 23.50 22.16
CA SER A 138 -25.06 24.08 23.50
C SER A 138 -26.37 24.69 24.03
N ASP A 139 -27.13 25.37 23.16
CA ASP A 139 -28.26 26.22 23.54
C ASP A 139 -29.61 25.67 23.12
N TYR A 140 -29.66 24.76 22.16
CA TYR A 140 -30.87 24.14 21.64
C TYR A 140 -30.59 22.73 21.14
N ASP A 141 -31.61 21.98 20.81
CA ASP A 141 -31.55 20.70 20.12
C ASP A 141 -32.26 20.82 18.79
N GLU A 142 -31.85 20.01 17.79
CA GLU A 142 -32.37 20.11 16.44
C GLU A 142 -32.60 18.72 15.82
N VAL A 143 -33.73 18.56 15.17
CA VAL A 143 -33.93 17.50 14.16
C VAL A 143 -33.63 18.08 12.78
N TYR A 144 -32.60 17.55 12.13
CA TYR A 144 -32.28 17.85 10.74
C TYR A 144 -32.53 16.60 9.90
N TRP A 145 -33.64 16.60 9.16
CA TRP A 145 -34.16 15.39 8.56
C TRP A 145 -34.44 15.55 7.07
N ASN A 146 -33.87 14.67 6.23
CA ASN A 146 -34.23 14.58 4.82
C ASN A 146 -35.49 13.70 4.67
N VAL A 147 -36.64 14.35 4.52
CA VAL A 147 -37.96 13.75 4.60
C VAL A 147 -38.20 12.73 3.51
N THR A 148 -37.99 13.15 2.26
CA THR A 148 -38.25 12.29 1.09
C THR A 148 -37.00 11.50 0.67
N GLY A 149 -35.81 12.06 0.91
CA GLY A 149 -34.59 11.67 0.21
C GLY A 149 -34.49 12.30 -1.19
N ASN A 150 -33.29 12.28 -1.75
CA ASN A 150 -32.98 12.87 -3.06
C ASN A 150 -32.72 11.83 -4.15
N GLU A 151 -33.00 10.53 -3.90
CA GLU A 151 -32.70 9.46 -4.86
C GLU A 151 -33.96 8.80 -5.43
N TRP A 152 -35.11 9.48 -5.36
CA TRP A 152 -36.31 9.01 -6.01
C TRP A 152 -36.23 9.22 -7.53
N ILE A 153 -36.47 8.15 -8.29
CA ILE A 153 -36.52 8.20 -9.76
C ILE A 153 -37.85 8.83 -10.24
N PHE A 154 -38.85 8.92 -9.37
CA PHE A 154 -40.14 9.48 -9.65
C PHE A 154 -40.27 10.92 -9.16
N PRO A 155 -40.94 11.80 -9.90
CA PRO A 155 -41.36 13.11 -9.38
C PRO A 155 -42.35 12.94 -8.24
N ILE A 156 -42.38 13.89 -7.30
CA ILE A 156 -43.27 13.93 -6.14
C ILE A 156 -44.17 15.17 -6.29
N ASP A 157 -45.48 14.97 -6.43
CA ASP A 157 -46.42 16.06 -6.64
C ASP A 157 -46.57 16.93 -5.37
N GLU A 158 -46.64 16.30 -4.18
CA GLU A 158 -46.76 16.98 -2.90
C GLU A 158 -45.95 16.20 -1.85
N ALA A 159 -45.03 16.87 -1.11
CA ALA A 159 -44.38 16.34 0.05
C ALA A 159 -44.78 17.11 1.31
N VAL A 160 -45.12 16.38 2.38
CA VAL A 160 -45.54 16.91 3.66
C VAL A 160 -44.73 16.27 4.78
N ALA A 161 -44.14 17.07 5.62
CA ALA A 161 -43.50 16.61 6.89
C ALA A 161 -44.31 17.14 8.08
N ARG A 162 -44.62 16.27 9.02
CA ARG A 162 -45.19 16.62 10.34
C ARG A 162 -44.21 16.21 11.40
N ILE A 163 -43.83 17.16 12.22
CA ILE A 163 -42.85 16.92 13.28
C ILE A 163 -43.51 17.19 14.67
N SER A 164 -43.60 16.16 15.47
CA SER A 164 -44.12 16.23 16.82
C SER A 164 -42.96 16.06 17.83
N LEU A 165 -42.98 16.86 18.90
CA LEU A 165 -41.99 16.89 19.95
C LEU A 165 -42.53 16.24 21.25
N PRO A 166 -41.66 15.66 22.09
CA PRO A 166 -42.06 15.03 23.34
C PRO A 166 -42.85 15.97 24.28
N GLY A 167 -43.83 15.43 24.98
CA GLY A 167 -44.61 16.19 25.96
C GLY A 167 -45.33 17.44 25.41
N SER A 168 -45.59 17.48 24.11
CA SER A 168 -46.17 18.67 23.42
C SER A 168 -45.28 19.93 23.55
N ALA A 169 -43.96 19.76 23.66
CA ALA A 169 -42.99 20.86 23.59
C ALA A 169 -43.17 21.63 22.27
N LYS A 170 -42.89 22.93 22.30
CA LYS A 170 -43.00 23.78 21.11
C LYS A 170 -41.63 23.94 20.47
N ALA A 171 -41.60 23.80 19.14
CA ALA A 171 -40.43 24.17 18.36
C ALA A 171 -40.15 25.69 18.48
N THR A 172 -38.88 26.06 18.52
CA THR A 172 -38.42 27.45 18.61
C THR A 172 -38.20 28.05 17.25
N GLU A 173 -37.63 27.27 16.33
CA GLU A 173 -37.35 27.68 14.95
C GLU A 173 -37.54 26.48 14.02
N TRP A 174 -37.90 26.74 12.78
CA TRP A 174 -38.01 25.71 11.75
C TRP A 174 -37.73 26.26 10.33
N ALA A 175 -37.20 25.40 9.50
CA ALA A 175 -36.90 25.69 8.09
C ALA A 175 -37.13 24.46 7.23
N GLY A 176 -37.42 24.67 5.93
CA GLY A 176 -37.44 23.63 4.91
C GLY A 176 -36.44 23.94 3.77
N TYR A 177 -35.99 22.92 3.09
CA TYR A 177 -35.12 23.04 1.93
C TYR A 177 -35.64 22.10 0.85
N THR A 178 -35.79 22.61 -0.40
CA THR A 178 -36.27 21.83 -1.53
C THR A 178 -35.25 21.84 -2.66
N GLY A 179 -35.20 20.76 -3.46
CA GLY A 179 -34.33 20.65 -4.63
C GLY A 179 -33.46 19.41 -4.63
N GLY A 180 -32.45 19.40 -5.49
CA GLY A 180 -31.44 18.35 -5.56
C GLY A 180 -30.47 18.36 -4.37
N TYR A 181 -29.59 17.37 -4.32
CA TYR A 181 -28.60 17.29 -3.25
C TYR A 181 -27.70 18.55 -3.19
N GLY A 182 -27.73 19.23 -2.05
CA GLY A 182 -26.98 20.49 -1.82
C GLY A 182 -27.71 21.77 -2.20
N ASP A 183 -28.92 21.68 -2.75
CA ASP A 183 -29.72 22.85 -3.05
C ASP A 183 -30.40 23.40 -1.78
N ALA A 184 -30.64 24.71 -1.75
CA ALA A 184 -31.34 25.42 -0.68
C ALA A 184 -32.59 26.13 -1.20
N GLY A 185 -33.40 25.41 -1.99
CA GLY A 185 -34.68 25.94 -2.51
C GLY A 185 -35.68 26.19 -1.39
N THR A 186 -36.55 27.18 -1.57
CA THR A 186 -37.55 27.62 -0.58
C THR A 186 -38.99 27.40 -1.04
N ALA A 187 -39.22 26.43 -1.91
CA ALA A 187 -40.54 26.11 -2.42
C ALA A 187 -41.38 25.32 -1.39
N TYR A 188 -41.59 25.87 -0.21
CA TYR A 188 -42.37 25.27 0.88
C TYR A 188 -43.16 26.33 1.67
N VAL A 189 -44.17 25.89 2.39
CA VAL A 189 -44.79 26.62 3.48
C VAL A 189 -44.61 25.83 4.78
N ALA A 190 -44.42 26.54 5.87
CA ALA A 190 -44.24 25.92 7.18
C ALA A 190 -45.15 26.60 8.20
N GLU A 191 -45.91 25.80 8.94
CA GLU A 191 -46.88 26.25 9.93
C GLU A 191 -46.72 25.44 11.24
N LEU A 192 -46.95 26.12 12.37
CA LEU A 192 -47.09 25.45 13.65
C LEU A 192 -48.57 25.23 13.92
N ASP A 193 -49.02 23.98 14.04
CA ASP A 193 -50.38 23.66 14.40
C ASP A 193 -50.67 24.15 15.84
N PRO A 194 -51.64 25.06 16.03
CA PRO A 194 -51.92 25.65 17.34
C PRO A 194 -52.54 24.66 18.32
N VAL A 195 -53.08 23.53 17.86
CA VAL A 195 -53.74 22.52 18.66
C VAL A 195 -52.80 21.42 19.08
N THR A 196 -52.09 20.85 18.12
CA THR A 196 -51.14 19.71 18.33
C THR A 196 -49.72 20.16 18.67
N SER A 197 -49.38 21.42 18.42
CA SER A 197 -48.02 21.96 18.52
C SER A 197 -47.01 21.29 17.53
N GLU A 198 -47.51 20.63 16.48
CA GLU A 198 -46.70 20.02 15.44
C GLU A 198 -46.23 21.08 14.45
N VAL A 199 -44.98 20.93 13.97
CA VAL A 199 -44.52 21.71 12.85
C VAL A 199 -44.90 20.97 11.55
N VAL A 200 -45.67 21.63 10.70
CA VAL A 200 -46.10 21.09 9.41
C VAL A 200 -45.40 21.85 8.27
N ILE A 201 -44.62 21.14 7.47
CA ILE A 201 -43.90 21.71 6.33
C ILE A 201 -44.41 21.03 5.04
N THR A 202 -44.92 21.81 4.11
CA THR A 202 -45.53 21.32 2.84
C THR A 202 -44.85 21.99 1.65
N THR A 203 -44.49 21.21 0.63
CA THR A 203 -44.00 21.79 -0.63
C THR A 203 -45.06 22.58 -1.38
N THR A 204 -44.67 23.70 -1.97
CA THR A 204 -45.59 24.58 -2.75
C THR A 204 -45.50 24.31 -4.26
N SER A 205 -44.55 23.52 -4.69
CA SER A 205 -44.40 23.05 -6.06
C SER A 205 -43.97 21.59 -6.07
N PRO A 206 -44.28 20.83 -7.12
CA PRO A 206 -43.81 19.48 -7.29
C PRO A 206 -42.28 19.41 -7.24
N LEU A 207 -41.75 18.33 -6.68
CA LEU A 207 -40.34 17.97 -6.72
C LEU A 207 -40.11 17.12 -7.96
N GLY A 208 -39.06 17.42 -8.73
CA GLY A 208 -38.60 16.61 -9.85
C GLY A 208 -37.98 15.28 -9.41
N ALA A 209 -37.66 14.41 -10.37
CA ALA A 209 -36.85 13.24 -10.08
C ALA A 209 -35.51 13.67 -9.50
N TYR A 210 -35.04 12.97 -8.47
CA TYR A 210 -33.82 13.29 -7.70
C TYR A 210 -33.83 14.59 -6.90
N GLU A 211 -35.03 15.20 -6.71
CA GLU A 211 -35.24 16.30 -5.79
C GLU A 211 -35.92 15.82 -4.51
N GLY A 212 -35.70 16.52 -3.41
CA GLY A 212 -36.26 16.17 -2.11
C GLY A 212 -36.64 17.36 -1.24
N LEU A 213 -37.31 17.06 -0.11
CA LEU A 213 -37.63 17.97 0.97
C LEU A 213 -36.76 17.59 2.18
N THR A 214 -35.99 18.54 2.72
CA THR A 214 -35.26 18.45 3.97
C THR A 214 -35.83 19.44 4.95
N VAL A 215 -35.95 19.09 6.23
CA VAL A 215 -36.48 19.95 7.29
C VAL A 215 -35.48 20.09 8.41
N ALA A 216 -35.43 21.27 9.02
CA ALA A 216 -34.69 21.56 10.24
C ALA A 216 -35.69 22.10 11.26
N VAL A 217 -35.77 21.49 12.44
CA VAL A 217 -36.68 21.92 13.53
C VAL A 217 -35.89 21.98 14.83
N ALA A 218 -35.71 23.18 15.34
CA ALA A 218 -35.04 23.45 16.60
C ALA A 218 -36.04 23.50 17.77
N PHE A 219 -35.63 23.03 18.94
CA PHE A 219 -36.43 23.02 20.16
C PHE A 219 -35.56 23.19 21.40
N PRO A 220 -36.13 23.56 22.56
CA PRO A 220 -35.38 23.84 23.77
C PRO A 220 -34.60 22.61 24.29
N LYS A 221 -33.46 22.84 24.92
CA LYS A 221 -32.67 21.80 25.61
C LYS A 221 -33.50 21.07 26.66
N GLY A 222 -33.29 19.77 26.77
CA GLY A 222 -33.90 18.90 27.76
C GLY A 222 -35.30 18.39 27.40
N VAL A 223 -35.79 18.69 26.21
CA VAL A 223 -37.00 18.08 25.63
C VAL A 223 -36.71 16.63 25.23
N ALA A 224 -35.58 16.38 24.60
CA ALA A 224 -35.06 15.04 24.37
C ALA A 224 -33.88 14.75 25.31
N ILE A 225 -33.79 13.52 25.79
CA ILE A 225 -32.70 13.09 26.69
C ILE A 225 -31.42 12.86 25.85
N GLU A 226 -30.41 13.64 26.17
CA GLU A 226 -29.09 13.48 25.55
C GLU A 226 -28.35 12.31 26.22
N ALA A 227 -27.68 11.49 25.43
CA ALA A 227 -26.85 10.39 25.89
C ALA A 227 -25.74 10.89 26.84
N SER A 228 -25.49 10.14 27.93
CA SER A 228 -24.42 10.46 28.86
C SER A 228 -23.04 10.44 28.21
N ASP A 229 -22.06 11.14 28.79
CA ASP A 229 -20.68 11.16 28.26
C ASP A 229 -20.07 9.75 28.18
N GLN A 230 -20.43 8.85 29.08
CA GLN A 230 -19.99 7.46 29.06
C GLN A 230 -20.60 6.70 27.87
N GLU A 231 -21.89 6.89 27.60
CA GLU A 231 -22.56 6.29 26.44
C GLU A 231 -22.00 6.84 25.12
N LYS A 232 -21.80 8.15 25.04
CA LYS A 232 -21.15 8.79 23.87
C LYS A 232 -19.76 8.22 23.61
N PHE A 233 -18.95 8.02 24.65
CA PHE A 233 -17.62 7.44 24.53
C PHE A 233 -17.66 5.97 24.06
N LEU A 234 -18.55 5.15 24.63
CA LEU A 234 -18.71 3.75 24.20
C LEU A 234 -19.20 3.66 22.77
N THR A 235 -20.13 4.51 22.39
CA THR A 235 -20.64 4.59 21.02
C THR A 235 -19.56 5.04 20.04
N TRP A 236 -18.77 6.06 20.40
CA TRP A 236 -17.62 6.49 19.61
C TRP A 236 -16.60 5.36 19.41
N LEU A 237 -16.31 4.56 20.45
CA LEU A 237 -15.45 3.37 20.32
C LEU A 237 -16.03 2.34 19.33
N GLN A 238 -17.34 2.20 19.29
CA GLN A 238 -18.02 1.31 18.37
C GLN A 238 -18.00 1.83 16.93
N ASP A 239 -18.22 3.12 16.73
CA ASP A 239 -18.21 3.76 15.42
C ASP A 239 -16.79 3.79 14.83
N GLN A 240 -15.77 4.03 15.67
CA GLN A 240 -14.36 4.11 15.27
C GLN A 240 -13.60 2.79 15.45
N ARG A 241 -14.27 1.63 15.31
CA ARG A 241 -13.66 0.30 15.57
C ARG A 241 -12.38 0.06 14.80
N VAL A 242 -12.34 0.42 13.50
CA VAL A 242 -11.12 0.25 12.66
C VAL A 242 -9.96 1.07 13.22
N LEU A 243 -10.22 2.32 13.63
CA LEU A 243 -9.22 3.20 14.23
C LEU A 243 -8.70 2.63 15.54
N VAL A 244 -9.60 2.20 16.44
CA VAL A 244 -9.26 1.68 17.77
C VAL A 244 -8.48 0.37 17.65
N VAL A 245 -9.02 -0.61 16.92
CA VAL A 245 -8.39 -1.93 16.73
C VAL A 245 -7.04 -1.79 16.02
N GLY A 246 -6.98 -0.96 14.96
CA GLY A 246 -5.76 -0.70 14.22
C GLY A 246 -4.68 -0.04 15.07
N SER A 247 -5.05 0.95 15.87
CA SER A 247 -4.10 1.66 16.75
C SER A 247 -3.56 0.75 17.85
N ILE A 248 -4.41 -0.07 18.46
CA ILE A 248 -3.99 -1.06 19.48
C ILE A 248 -3.07 -2.09 18.85
N GLY A 249 -3.44 -2.65 17.68
CA GLY A 249 -2.63 -3.63 16.96
C GLY A 249 -1.24 -3.06 16.61
N LEU A 250 -1.20 -1.85 16.08
CA LEU A 250 0.05 -1.16 15.74
C LEU A 250 0.91 -0.87 16.97
N ALA A 251 0.30 -0.43 18.08
CA ALA A 251 1.01 -0.17 19.34
C ALA A 251 1.64 -1.45 19.90
N VAL A 252 0.90 -2.56 19.91
CA VAL A 252 1.41 -3.88 20.35
C VAL A 252 2.58 -4.34 19.48
N LEU A 253 2.48 -4.19 18.17
CA LEU A 253 3.56 -4.52 17.24
C LEU A 253 4.80 -3.65 17.46
N MET A 254 4.62 -2.33 17.57
CA MET A 254 5.73 -1.42 17.84
C MET A 254 6.43 -1.74 19.17
N LEU A 255 5.66 -2.04 20.21
CA LEU A 255 6.22 -2.43 21.50
C LEU A 255 7.02 -3.73 21.39
N TYR A 256 6.45 -4.76 20.74
CA TYR A 256 7.15 -6.03 20.51
C TYR A 256 8.44 -5.81 19.73
N TYR A 257 8.41 -5.05 18.64
CA TYR A 257 9.58 -4.80 17.79
C TYR A 257 10.65 -4.01 18.53
N LEU A 258 10.26 -3.01 19.29
CA LEU A 258 11.20 -2.22 20.11
C LEU A 258 11.87 -3.09 21.19
N VAL A 259 11.08 -3.85 21.95
CA VAL A 259 11.61 -4.69 23.03
C VAL A 259 12.56 -5.76 22.49
N THR A 260 12.18 -6.45 21.43
CA THR A 260 13.02 -7.51 20.84
C THR A 260 14.26 -6.92 20.15
N TRP A 261 14.14 -5.78 19.47
CA TRP A 261 15.28 -5.09 18.89
C TRP A 261 16.29 -4.64 19.97
N LEU A 262 15.81 -4.08 21.08
CA LEU A 262 16.68 -3.71 22.22
C LEU A 262 17.35 -4.92 22.85
N ALA A 263 16.66 -6.06 22.90
CA ALA A 263 17.17 -7.29 23.53
C ALA A 263 18.20 -8.04 22.66
N VAL A 264 17.90 -8.21 21.35
CA VAL A 264 18.67 -9.12 20.47
C VAL A 264 19.12 -8.48 19.15
N GLY A 265 18.50 -7.40 18.69
CA GLY A 265 18.80 -6.75 17.41
C GLY A 265 19.81 -5.60 17.51
N ARG A 266 20.10 -5.13 18.72
CA ARG A 266 20.98 -3.98 18.91
C ARG A 266 22.43 -4.36 18.69
N ASP A 267 23.11 -3.67 17.77
CA ASP A 267 24.55 -3.81 17.55
C ASP A 267 25.36 -3.50 18.82
N ARG A 268 26.32 -4.36 19.12
CA ARG A 268 27.31 -4.08 20.16
C ARG A 268 28.15 -2.87 19.76
N LYS A 269 28.62 -2.10 20.75
CA LYS A 269 29.45 -0.91 20.50
C LYS A 269 30.66 -1.27 19.62
N LYS A 270 30.97 -0.41 18.65
CA LYS A 270 32.17 -0.54 17.81
C LYS A 270 33.39 -0.48 18.69
N GLY A 271 34.31 -1.46 18.49
CA GLY A 271 35.66 -1.40 19.06
C GLY A 271 36.49 -0.30 18.38
N VAL A 272 37.66 -0.04 18.90
CA VAL A 272 38.62 0.87 18.24
C VAL A 272 39.20 0.13 17.03
N VAL A 273 39.12 0.76 15.85
CA VAL A 273 39.66 0.19 14.61
C VAL A 273 41.10 0.67 14.46
N PHE A 274 42.02 -0.28 14.38
CA PHE A 274 43.45 -0.04 14.12
C PHE A 274 43.78 -0.51 12.69
N PRO A 275 44.67 0.20 11.96
CA PRO A 275 45.14 -0.27 10.66
C PRO A 275 45.79 -1.68 10.78
N ARG A 276 45.39 -2.59 9.90
CA ARG A 276 45.90 -3.94 9.81
C ARG A 276 46.60 -4.16 8.48
N PHE A 277 47.83 -4.65 8.51
CA PHE A 277 48.70 -4.81 7.34
C PHE A 277 48.62 -6.21 6.71
N LYS A 278 47.87 -7.11 7.31
CA LYS A 278 47.64 -8.48 6.85
C LYS A 278 46.17 -8.81 6.98
N ALA A 279 45.70 -9.69 6.11
CA ALA A 279 44.35 -10.24 6.22
C ALA A 279 44.19 -10.99 7.55
N PRO A 280 43.01 -10.95 8.18
CA PRO A 280 42.70 -11.73 9.37
C PRO A 280 42.85 -13.23 9.09
N GLU A 281 43.34 -14.00 10.09
CA GLU A 281 43.50 -15.43 9.94
C GLU A 281 42.18 -16.15 9.69
N GLY A 282 42.18 -17.10 8.77
CA GLY A 282 40.97 -17.87 8.41
C GLY A 282 39.93 -17.13 7.56
N VAL A 283 40.14 -15.86 7.26
CA VAL A 283 39.21 -15.08 6.47
C VAL A 283 39.66 -14.99 5.02
N SER A 284 38.91 -15.59 4.10
CA SER A 284 39.13 -15.42 2.66
C SER A 284 38.62 -14.06 2.17
N PRO A 285 39.05 -13.56 0.98
CA PRO A 285 38.53 -12.31 0.42
C PRO A 285 37.01 -12.29 0.30
N ALA A 286 36.39 -13.37 -0.17
CA ALA A 286 34.98 -13.52 -0.27
C ALA A 286 34.27 -13.52 1.10
N LEU A 287 34.87 -14.14 2.10
CA LEU A 287 34.33 -14.11 3.46
C LEU A 287 34.46 -12.72 4.09
N ALA A 288 35.52 -11.96 3.76
CA ALA A 288 35.68 -10.59 4.22
C ALA A 288 34.53 -9.71 3.69
N SER A 289 34.18 -9.81 2.40
CA SER A 289 33.01 -9.13 1.82
C SER A 289 31.72 -9.55 2.51
N TYR A 290 31.50 -10.85 2.70
CA TYR A 290 30.33 -11.42 3.38
C TYR A 290 30.15 -10.88 4.81
N ILE A 291 31.23 -10.74 5.57
CA ILE A 291 31.21 -10.24 6.94
C ILE A 291 30.89 -8.74 6.97
N VAL A 292 31.53 -7.94 6.12
CA VAL A 292 31.32 -6.48 6.09
C VAL A 292 29.93 -6.12 5.63
N GLU A 293 29.40 -6.81 4.62
CA GLU A 293 28.05 -6.58 4.06
C GLU A 293 26.95 -7.29 4.85
N ARG A 294 27.26 -7.95 5.96
CA ARG A 294 26.32 -8.74 6.79
C ARG A 294 25.55 -9.80 6.00
N GLY A 295 26.23 -10.46 5.08
CA GLY A 295 25.66 -11.38 4.12
C GLY A 295 26.18 -11.07 2.72
N PHE A 296 25.47 -11.50 1.69
CA PHE A 296 25.81 -11.06 0.35
C PHE A 296 24.98 -9.81 0.02
N GLY A 297 25.58 -8.64 0.14
CA GLY A 297 25.02 -7.38 -0.33
C GLY A 297 24.71 -7.46 -1.83
N GLY A 298 23.45 -7.31 -2.21
CA GLY A 298 23.03 -7.46 -3.60
C GLY A 298 23.20 -8.89 -4.12
N THR A 299 23.98 -9.05 -5.19
CA THR A 299 24.12 -10.34 -5.91
C THR A 299 25.29 -11.19 -5.51
N GLY A 300 26.24 -10.65 -4.71
CA GLY A 300 27.48 -11.35 -4.29
C GLY A 300 28.52 -11.54 -5.41
N TRP A 301 28.35 -10.86 -6.56
CA TRP A 301 29.29 -11.01 -7.68
C TRP A 301 30.66 -10.40 -7.42
N THR A 302 30.73 -9.33 -6.65
CA THR A 302 32.02 -8.74 -6.22
C THR A 302 32.81 -9.74 -5.35
N ALA A 303 32.14 -10.40 -4.41
CA ALA A 303 32.78 -11.44 -3.58
C ALA A 303 33.25 -12.63 -4.43
N LEU A 304 32.46 -13.05 -5.44
CA LEU A 304 32.85 -14.10 -6.38
C LEU A 304 34.07 -13.67 -7.22
N SER A 305 34.10 -12.44 -7.72
CA SER A 305 35.24 -11.89 -8.46
C SER A 305 36.50 -11.86 -7.62
N ALA A 306 36.40 -11.45 -6.35
CA ALA A 306 37.51 -11.47 -5.41
C ALA A 306 38.02 -12.89 -5.14
N ALA A 307 37.12 -13.88 -5.02
CA ALA A 307 37.50 -15.29 -4.87
C ALA A 307 38.17 -15.83 -6.14
N CYS A 308 37.73 -15.46 -7.35
CA CYS A 308 38.41 -15.84 -8.58
C CYS A 308 39.81 -15.24 -8.67
N LEU A 309 39.99 -13.97 -8.29
CA LEU A 309 41.31 -13.34 -8.18
C LEU A 309 42.22 -14.02 -7.15
N SER A 310 41.68 -14.41 -6.00
CA SER A 310 42.41 -15.15 -4.99
C SER A 310 42.87 -16.51 -5.52
N LEU A 311 41.99 -17.25 -6.20
CA LEU A 311 42.37 -18.53 -6.85
C LEU A 311 43.42 -18.35 -7.94
N ALA A 312 43.34 -17.27 -8.71
CA ALA A 312 44.30 -16.94 -9.75
C ALA A 312 45.66 -16.58 -9.16
N GLY A 313 45.73 -15.74 -8.13
CA GLY A 313 46.96 -15.43 -7.41
C GLY A 313 47.58 -16.66 -6.69
N LYS A 314 46.78 -17.65 -6.31
CA LYS A 314 47.22 -18.93 -5.76
C LYS A 314 47.62 -19.95 -6.84
N GLY A 315 47.41 -19.65 -8.12
CA GLY A 315 47.78 -20.52 -9.25
C GLY A 315 46.83 -21.67 -9.53
N TYR A 316 45.58 -21.63 -9.04
CA TYR A 316 44.53 -22.62 -9.33
C TYR A 316 43.69 -22.25 -10.59
N LEU A 317 43.60 -20.95 -10.87
CA LEU A 317 42.91 -20.43 -12.07
C LEU A 317 43.85 -19.49 -12.86
N THR A 318 43.55 -19.31 -14.12
CA THR A 318 44.06 -18.22 -14.98
C THR A 318 42.88 -17.44 -15.51
N LEU A 319 42.94 -16.11 -15.43
CA LEU A 319 41.95 -15.21 -15.99
C LEU A 319 42.43 -14.81 -17.38
N THR A 320 41.64 -15.14 -18.41
CA THR A 320 41.95 -14.80 -19.79
C THR A 320 40.86 -13.89 -20.34
N LYS A 321 41.24 -12.83 -21.06
CA LYS A 321 40.28 -12.01 -21.82
C LYS A 321 40.47 -12.31 -23.31
N ASP A 322 39.44 -12.84 -23.96
CA ASP A 322 39.35 -13.17 -25.37
C ASP A 322 38.19 -12.42 -25.98
N ASP A 323 38.45 -11.55 -26.96
CA ASP A 323 37.46 -10.71 -27.66
C ASP A 323 36.38 -10.10 -26.77
N ASP A 324 36.75 -9.38 -25.69
CA ASP A 324 35.89 -8.79 -24.67
C ASP A 324 35.15 -9.77 -23.77
N VAL A 325 35.31 -11.07 -23.89
CA VAL A 325 34.78 -12.08 -23.00
C VAL A 325 35.83 -12.52 -22.00
N MET A 326 35.49 -12.43 -20.72
CA MET A 326 36.32 -12.97 -19.65
C MET A 326 36.13 -14.49 -19.55
N VAL A 327 37.24 -15.22 -19.48
CA VAL A 327 37.26 -16.69 -19.39
C VAL A 327 38.03 -17.10 -18.15
N LEU A 328 37.41 -17.93 -17.31
CA LEU A 328 38.04 -18.61 -16.20
C LEU A 328 38.62 -19.94 -16.70
N GLN A 329 39.91 -20.12 -16.61
CA GLN A 329 40.59 -21.38 -17.00
C GLN A 329 41.22 -22.03 -15.77
N SER A 330 41.01 -23.34 -15.58
CA SER A 330 41.71 -24.12 -14.57
C SER A 330 43.20 -24.19 -14.94
N ALA A 331 44.06 -23.83 -13.99
CA ALA A 331 45.49 -23.98 -14.17
C ALA A 331 45.89 -25.46 -14.00
N ASP A 332 46.95 -25.88 -14.73
CA ASP A 332 47.47 -27.23 -14.65
C ASP A 332 48.13 -27.46 -13.26
N THR A 333 47.36 -28.06 -12.34
CA THR A 333 47.73 -28.21 -10.93
C THR A 333 48.94 -29.14 -10.68
N SER A 334 49.47 -29.77 -11.75
CA SER A 334 50.69 -30.59 -11.66
C SER A 334 51.94 -29.80 -11.23
N ARG A 335 51.87 -28.45 -11.24
CA ARG A 335 52.97 -27.53 -10.85
C ARG A 335 52.84 -26.93 -9.46
N SER A 336 51.69 -27.04 -8.80
CA SER A 336 51.49 -26.46 -7.46
C SER A 336 51.65 -27.53 -6.37
N GLY A 337 52.84 -27.63 -5.83
CA GLY A 337 53.20 -28.59 -4.77
C GLY A 337 52.63 -28.29 -3.38
N SER A 338 51.55 -27.54 -3.25
CA SER A 338 50.93 -27.20 -1.96
C SER A 338 49.44 -27.53 -1.94
N HIS A 339 49.09 -28.71 -1.42
CA HIS A 339 47.71 -29.11 -1.10
C HIS A 339 47.16 -28.37 0.12
N LYS A 340 47.26 -27.06 0.18
CA LYS A 340 46.62 -26.29 1.21
C LYS A 340 45.08 -26.32 0.99
N LYS A 341 44.33 -26.74 2.00
CA LYS A 341 42.85 -26.77 1.92
C LYS A 341 42.31 -25.39 1.55
N LEU A 342 41.64 -25.30 0.41
CA LEU A 342 41.02 -24.05 -0.05
C LEU A 342 39.82 -23.68 0.84
N PRO A 343 39.54 -22.39 1.07
CA PRO A 343 38.28 -21.94 1.63
C PRO A 343 37.08 -22.46 0.83
N ASN A 344 35.98 -22.76 1.48
CA ASN A 344 34.84 -23.45 0.85
C ASN A 344 34.28 -22.71 -0.37
N GLY A 345 34.22 -21.38 -0.36
CA GLY A 345 33.82 -20.59 -1.52
C GLY A 345 34.76 -20.73 -2.70
N GLU A 346 36.08 -20.70 -2.46
CA GLU A 346 37.11 -20.88 -3.49
C GLU A 346 37.12 -22.34 -4.01
N ALA A 347 36.97 -23.33 -3.13
CA ALA A 347 36.87 -24.74 -3.50
C ALA A 347 35.62 -25.01 -4.39
N ALA A 348 34.52 -24.35 -4.11
CA ALA A 348 33.32 -24.47 -4.94
C ALA A 348 33.49 -23.92 -6.36
N ILE A 349 34.24 -22.82 -6.53
CA ILE A 349 34.57 -22.26 -7.84
C ILE A 349 35.50 -23.21 -8.62
N GLU A 350 36.61 -23.63 -7.97
CA GLU A 350 37.60 -24.51 -8.58
C GLU A 350 36.97 -25.82 -9.06
N ALA A 351 36.22 -26.50 -8.18
CA ALA A 351 35.53 -27.74 -8.52
C ALA A 351 34.52 -27.56 -9.62
N PHE A 352 33.82 -26.40 -9.71
CA PHE A 352 32.85 -26.13 -10.74
C PHE A 352 33.52 -25.92 -12.11
N VAL A 353 34.58 -25.14 -12.16
CA VAL A 353 35.34 -24.89 -13.43
C VAL A 353 35.98 -26.16 -13.92
N THR A 354 36.66 -26.89 -13.04
CA THR A 354 37.34 -28.17 -13.37
C THR A 354 36.32 -29.22 -13.84
N GLY A 355 35.16 -29.34 -13.19
CA GLY A 355 34.11 -30.28 -13.56
C GLY A 355 33.44 -29.97 -14.93
N ARG A 356 33.66 -28.79 -15.51
CA ARG A 356 33.18 -28.38 -16.85
C ARG A 356 34.26 -28.45 -17.93
N GLY A 357 35.31 -29.20 -17.74
CA GLY A 357 36.41 -29.32 -18.70
C GLY A 357 37.46 -28.23 -18.55
N GLY A 358 37.54 -27.57 -17.38
CA GLY A 358 38.56 -26.63 -17.02
C GLY A 358 38.44 -25.23 -17.60
N SER A 359 37.32 -24.89 -18.25
CA SER A 359 37.10 -23.55 -18.81
C SER A 359 35.66 -23.09 -18.66
N LEU A 360 35.46 -21.80 -18.34
CA LEU A 360 34.16 -21.15 -18.27
C LEU A 360 34.23 -19.73 -18.81
N ALA A 361 33.62 -19.49 -19.98
CA ALA A 361 33.45 -18.14 -20.52
C ALA A 361 32.29 -17.41 -19.88
N LEU A 362 32.50 -16.15 -19.50
CA LEU A 362 31.49 -15.29 -18.86
C LEU A 362 30.68 -14.56 -19.94
N ASP A 363 29.82 -15.31 -20.62
CA ASP A 363 28.94 -14.82 -21.70
C ASP A 363 27.49 -15.27 -21.50
N LYS A 364 26.57 -14.74 -22.31
CA LYS A 364 25.15 -15.09 -22.25
C LYS A 364 24.86 -16.57 -22.59
N LYS A 365 25.74 -17.24 -23.35
CA LYS A 365 25.59 -18.65 -23.71
C LYS A 365 25.77 -19.54 -22.48
N ASN A 366 26.60 -19.12 -21.55
CA ASN A 366 26.88 -19.82 -20.30
C ASN A 366 26.03 -19.30 -19.11
N GLY A 367 25.00 -18.47 -19.33
CA GLY A 367 24.24 -17.78 -18.30
C GLY A 367 23.69 -18.68 -17.20
N GLU A 368 23.10 -19.84 -17.53
CA GLU A 368 22.62 -20.82 -16.56
C GLU A 368 23.77 -21.45 -15.74
N ALA A 369 24.92 -21.68 -16.36
CA ALA A 369 26.08 -22.18 -15.65
C ALA A 369 26.64 -21.15 -14.67
N ILE A 370 26.68 -19.88 -15.07
CA ILE A 370 27.13 -18.76 -14.24
C ILE A 370 26.18 -18.58 -13.05
N LYS A 371 24.87 -18.66 -13.29
CA LYS A 371 23.86 -18.63 -12.23
C LYS A 371 24.09 -19.76 -11.21
N THR A 372 24.25 -20.99 -11.69
CA THR A 372 24.52 -22.17 -10.85
C THR A 372 25.82 -22.02 -10.05
N LEU A 373 26.89 -21.50 -10.67
CA LEU A 373 28.15 -21.19 -10.00
C LEU A 373 27.92 -20.20 -8.85
N GLY A 374 27.22 -19.11 -9.13
CA GLY A 374 26.89 -18.08 -8.14
C GLY A 374 26.07 -18.64 -6.96
N GLU A 375 25.10 -19.53 -7.21
CA GLU A 375 24.29 -20.18 -6.19
C GLU A 375 25.14 -21.11 -5.32
N LYS A 376 25.97 -21.97 -5.92
CA LYS A 376 26.88 -22.88 -5.20
C LYS A 376 27.91 -22.12 -4.35
N PHE A 377 28.48 -21.06 -4.91
CA PHE A 377 29.44 -20.20 -4.21
C PHE A 377 28.81 -19.54 -2.98
N ARG A 378 27.66 -18.90 -3.15
CA ARG A 378 26.91 -18.26 -2.03
C ARG A 378 26.52 -19.27 -0.97
N SER A 379 26.02 -20.44 -1.39
CA SER A 379 25.62 -21.52 -0.50
C SER A 379 26.81 -22.07 0.31
N ALA A 380 27.99 -22.21 -0.30
CA ALA A 380 29.19 -22.69 0.36
C ALA A 380 29.65 -21.74 1.48
N ILE A 381 29.69 -20.41 1.20
CA ILE A 381 30.08 -19.40 2.20
C ILE A 381 29.02 -19.23 3.28
N ALA A 382 27.76 -19.12 2.91
CA ALA A 382 26.68 -18.95 3.88
C ALA A 382 26.50 -20.19 4.77
N GLY A 383 26.67 -21.40 4.22
CA GLY A 383 26.56 -22.65 4.95
C GLY A 383 27.69 -22.83 6.02
N GLU A 384 28.92 -22.45 5.66
CA GLU A 384 30.09 -22.51 6.57
C GLU A 384 29.97 -21.52 7.74
N ASN A 385 29.36 -20.36 7.49
CA ASN A 385 29.38 -19.24 8.44
C ASN A 385 28.02 -19.00 9.11
N ARG A 386 27.07 -19.92 8.95
CA ARG A 386 25.75 -19.80 9.56
C ARG A 386 25.82 -19.78 11.08
N GLY A 387 25.37 -18.68 11.69
CA GLY A 387 25.36 -18.51 13.14
C GLY A 387 26.73 -18.20 13.77
N VAL A 388 27.84 -18.15 12.99
CA VAL A 388 29.17 -17.80 13.49
C VAL A 388 29.32 -16.30 13.64
N PHE A 389 29.14 -15.55 12.56
CA PHE A 389 29.37 -14.11 12.55
C PHE A 389 28.08 -13.29 12.75
N PHE A 390 26.91 -13.86 12.39
CA PHE A 390 25.59 -13.20 12.50
C PHE A 390 24.54 -14.15 13.04
N ILE A 391 23.66 -13.61 13.87
CA ILE A 391 22.45 -14.28 14.35
C ILE A 391 21.27 -13.69 13.61
N THR A 392 20.55 -14.51 12.85
CA THR A 392 19.38 -14.09 12.06
C THR A 392 18.11 -13.92 12.88
N ASN A 393 18.17 -14.15 14.20
CA ASN A 393 17.01 -13.99 15.12
C ASN A 393 15.66 -14.51 14.58
N GLY A 394 15.69 -15.61 13.80
CA GLY A 394 14.56 -16.11 13.00
C GLY A 394 13.28 -16.39 13.80
N TRP A 395 13.39 -16.84 15.07
CA TRP A 395 12.23 -17.06 15.92
C TRP A 395 11.51 -15.76 16.29
N TYR A 396 12.25 -14.68 16.52
CA TYR A 396 11.66 -13.36 16.77
C TYR A 396 11.00 -12.83 15.51
N LEU A 397 11.61 -13.06 14.35
CA LEU A 397 11.02 -12.67 13.05
C LEU A 397 9.76 -13.48 12.76
N PHE A 398 9.74 -14.79 13.05
CA PHE A 398 8.55 -15.61 12.89
C PHE A 398 7.41 -15.16 13.82
N ALA A 399 7.70 -14.89 15.08
CA ALA A 399 6.71 -14.37 16.03
C ALA A 399 6.20 -12.99 15.58
N ALA A 400 7.06 -12.11 15.08
CA ALA A 400 6.70 -10.83 14.48
C ALA A 400 5.73 -10.99 13.31
N PHE A 401 5.99 -11.94 12.41
CA PHE A 401 5.11 -12.27 11.30
C PHE A 401 3.73 -12.73 11.78
N VAL A 402 3.69 -13.67 12.73
CA VAL A 402 2.41 -14.16 13.30
C VAL A 402 1.62 -13.04 13.95
N LEU A 403 2.27 -12.18 14.76
CA LEU A 403 1.61 -11.04 15.39
C LEU A 403 1.10 -10.03 14.35
N SER A 404 1.85 -9.79 13.26
CA SER A 404 1.41 -8.92 12.17
C SER A 404 0.18 -9.48 11.46
N VAL A 405 0.15 -10.79 11.18
CA VAL A 405 -1.01 -11.46 10.59
C VAL A 405 -2.21 -11.40 11.55
N MET A 406 -2.01 -11.62 12.85
CA MET A 406 -3.08 -11.49 13.84
C MET A 406 -3.63 -10.06 13.92
N ALA A 407 -2.76 -9.05 13.90
CA ALA A 407 -3.18 -7.65 13.89
C ALA A 407 -3.99 -7.30 12.65
N ILE A 408 -3.59 -7.77 11.46
CA ILE A 408 -4.36 -7.60 10.22
C ILE A 408 -5.70 -8.35 10.30
N ALA A 409 -5.70 -9.61 10.74
CA ALA A 409 -6.92 -10.39 10.89
C ALA A 409 -7.91 -9.74 11.87
N SER A 410 -7.43 -9.15 12.96
CA SER A 410 -8.28 -8.45 13.93
C SER A 410 -9.02 -7.26 13.33
N LEU A 411 -8.43 -6.54 12.35
CA LEU A 411 -9.10 -5.46 11.64
C LEU A 411 -10.31 -5.94 10.83
N PHE A 412 -10.22 -7.13 10.21
CA PHE A 412 -11.34 -7.70 9.46
C PHE A 412 -12.41 -8.30 10.38
N VAL A 413 -12.03 -8.90 11.50
CA VAL A 413 -12.99 -9.54 12.43
C VAL A 413 -13.74 -8.51 13.27
N PHE A 414 -13.04 -7.49 13.76
CA PHE A 414 -13.60 -6.51 14.70
C PHE A 414 -13.89 -5.15 14.06
N GLY A 415 -13.47 -4.90 12.82
CA GLY A 415 -13.66 -3.63 12.14
C GLY A 415 -15.09 -3.32 11.73
N ASN A 416 -16.00 -4.31 11.74
CA ASN A 416 -17.41 -4.17 11.34
C ASN A 416 -17.56 -3.44 9.98
N LEU A 417 -16.85 -3.95 8.96
CA LEU A 417 -16.82 -3.37 7.63
C LEU A 417 -18.11 -3.69 6.87
N SER A 418 -18.71 -2.68 6.23
CA SER A 418 -19.75 -2.92 5.23
C SER A 418 -19.16 -3.54 3.96
N ASP A 419 -19.99 -4.18 3.13
CA ASP A 419 -19.54 -4.79 1.87
C ASP A 419 -18.89 -3.75 0.94
N GLU A 420 -19.42 -2.54 0.90
CA GLU A 420 -18.87 -1.44 0.11
C GLU A 420 -17.54 -0.94 0.66
N GLN A 421 -17.40 -0.82 1.98
CA GLN A 421 -16.12 -0.48 2.63
C GLN A 421 -15.09 -1.56 2.39
N LEU A 422 -15.48 -2.82 2.41
CA LEU A 422 -14.61 -3.95 2.12
C LEU A 422 -14.11 -3.88 0.67
N GLU A 423 -15.01 -3.66 -0.30
CA GLU A 423 -14.65 -3.54 -1.72
C GLU A 423 -13.72 -2.34 -1.97
N ARG A 424 -14.06 -1.16 -1.45
CA ARG A 424 -13.20 0.03 -1.52
C ARG A 424 -11.83 -0.21 -0.87
N SER A 425 -11.82 -0.87 0.29
CA SER A 425 -10.59 -1.19 1.01
C SER A 425 -9.71 -2.18 0.26
N LEU A 426 -10.29 -3.16 -0.42
CA LEU A 426 -9.55 -4.12 -1.24
C LEU A 426 -8.93 -3.44 -2.47
N LEU A 427 -9.68 -2.58 -3.16
CA LEU A 427 -9.17 -1.80 -4.30
C LEU A 427 -8.04 -0.86 -3.86
N PHE A 428 -8.27 -0.07 -2.82
CA PHE A 428 -7.25 0.82 -2.28
C PHE A 428 -6.02 0.04 -1.79
N GLY A 429 -6.23 -1.09 -1.12
CA GLY A 429 -5.17 -1.98 -0.66
C GLY A 429 -4.31 -2.51 -1.81
N PHE A 430 -4.93 -2.96 -2.89
CA PHE A 430 -4.22 -3.43 -4.09
C PHE A 430 -3.32 -2.33 -4.68
N PHE A 431 -3.86 -1.13 -4.92
CA PHE A 431 -3.08 -0.01 -5.44
C PHE A 431 -2.02 0.48 -4.45
N SER A 432 -2.28 0.40 -3.15
CA SER A 432 -1.33 0.80 -2.10
C SER A 432 -0.11 -0.12 -2.07
N VAL A 433 -0.28 -1.44 -2.21
CA VAL A 433 0.83 -2.40 -2.30
C VAL A 433 1.69 -2.10 -3.52
N PHE A 434 1.05 -1.86 -4.68
CA PHE A 434 1.77 -1.53 -5.90
C PHE A 434 2.53 -0.20 -5.79
N SER A 435 1.87 0.84 -5.25
CA SER A 435 2.50 2.15 -5.00
C SER A 435 3.67 2.05 -4.02
N THR A 436 3.54 1.23 -2.98
CA THR A 436 4.61 1.02 -1.99
C THR A 436 5.82 0.32 -2.61
N ALA A 437 5.61 -0.72 -3.41
CA ALA A 437 6.68 -1.40 -4.14
C ALA A 437 7.40 -0.45 -5.11
N LEU A 438 6.64 0.36 -5.84
CA LEU A 438 7.17 1.38 -6.74
C LEU A 438 7.97 2.45 -5.97
N SER A 439 7.44 2.92 -4.84
CA SER A 439 8.10 3.90 -3.97
C SER A 439 9.45 3.40 -3.45
N PHE A 440 9.52 2.11 -3.08
CA PHE A 440 10.76 1.47 -2.65
C PHE A 440 11.80 1.44 -3.77
N GLY A 441 11.39 1.06 -4.98
CA GLY A 441 12.24 1.09 -6.16
C GLY A 441 12.74 2.49 -6.53
N LEU A 442 11.85 3.49 -6.50
CA LEU A 442 12.18 4.88 -6.77
C LEU A 442 13.14 5.47 -5.71
N ALA A 443 12.90 5.20 -4.43
CA ALA A 443 13.82 5.65 -3.36
C ALA A 443 15.22 5.07 -3.55
N HIS A 444 15.32 3.80 -3.92
CA HIS A 444 16.59 3.16 -4.23
C HIS A 444 17.29 3.79 -5.45
N LEU A 445 16.54 4.07 -6.51
CA LEU A 445 17.03 4.70 -7.74
C LEU A 445 17.52 6.14 -7.48
N ILE A 446 16.75 6.94 -6.72
CA ILE A 446 17.09 8.32 -6.38
C ILE A 446 18.38 8.39 -5.55
N LEU A 447 18.60 7.42 -4.66
CA LEU A 447 19.76 7.42 -3.77
C LEU A 447 20.99 6.72 -4.36
N MET A 448 20.85 6.04 -5.49
CA MET A 448 21.95 5.35 -6.18
C MET A 448 23.16 6.25 -6.46
N PRO A 449 23.00 7.51 -6.95
CA PRO A 449 24.13 8.41 -7.21
C PRO A 449 24.86 8.84 -5.95
N PHE A 450 24.22 8.83 -4.78
CA PHE A 450 24.79 9.28 -3.51
C PHE A 450 25.48 8.17 -2.71
N LYS A 451 25.60 6.98 -3.27
CA LYS A 451 26.12 5.78 -2.60
C LYS A 451 27.57 5.96 -2.09
N SER A 452 28.38 6.74 -2.79
CA SER A 452 29.77 7.02 -2.45
C SER A 452 29.96 8.27 -1.56
N ALA A 453 28.95 9.16 -1.52
CA ALA A 453 29.07 10.47 -0.85
C ALA A 453 28.58 10.45 0.61
N LEU A 454 27.73 9.47 0.99
CA LEU A 454 27.09 9.41 2.29
C LEU A 454 27.59 8.24 3.12
N SER A 455 27.70 8.44 4.45
CA SER A 455 27.92 7.33 5.39
C SER A 455 26.73 6.36 5.37
N GLU A 456 26.93 5.10 5.71
CA GLU A 456 25.86 4.08 5.72
C GLU A 456 24.66 4.53 6.55
N ALA A 457 24.87 5.03 7.76
CA ALA A 457 23.79 5.50 8.62
C ALA A 457 23.02 6.68 8.02
N ALA A 458 23.71 7.64 7.38
CA ALA A 458 23.07 8.78 6.72
C ALA A 458 22.27 8.34 5.49
N ARG A 459 22.79 7.35 4.74
CA ARG A 459 22.12 6.76 3.58
C ARG A 459 20.85 6.03 3.98
N ASP A 460 20.88 5.23 5.06
CA ASP A 460 19.72 4.51 5.55
C ASP A 460 18.62 5.46 6.05
N VAL A 461 18.98 6.48 6.83
CA VAL A 461 18.03 7.50 7.27
C VAL A 461 17.42 8.23 6.07
N LEU A 462 18.23 8.62 5.10
CA LEU A 462 17.77 9.32 3.90
C LEU A 462 16.88 8.41 3.03
N PHE A 463 17.24 7.13 2.90
CA PHE A 463 16.44 6.14 2.17
C PHE A 463 15.04 6.02 2.77
N TRP A 464 14.94 5.80 4.07
CA TRP A 464 13.64 5.64 4.74
C TRP A 464 12.83 6.95 4.72
N THR A 465 13.48 8.10 4.79
CA THR A 465 12.82 9.41 4.67
C THR A 465 12.25 9.61 3.26
N VAL A 466 13.05 9.37 2.22
CA VAL A 466 12.62 9.50 0.81
C VAL A 466 11.54 8.47 0.48
N PHE A 467 11.72 7.23 0.92
CA PHE A 467 10.71 6.18 0.75
C PHE A 467 9.38 6.58 1.40
N ALA A 468 9.40 7.02 2.66
CA ALA A 468 8.19 7.44 3.37
C ALA A 468 7.50 8.62 2.67
N ALA A 469 8.26 9.62 2.21
CA ALA A 469 7.70 10.76 1.49
C ALA A 469 7.00 10.36 0.18
N ILE A 470 7.64 9.49 -0.62
CA ILE A 470 7.06 9.00 -1.88
C ILE A 470 5.85 8.10 -1.61
N ALA A 471 5.93 7.22 -0.61
CA ALA A 471 4.83 6.32 -0.24
C ALA A 471 3.61 7.11 0.25
N VAL A 472 3.78 8.09 1.13
CA VAL A 472 2.69 8.96 1.61
C VAL A 472 2.09 9.78 0.47
N GLY A 473 2.93 10.37 -0.39
CA GLY A 473 2.47 11.09 -1.58
C GLY A 473 1.69 10.20 -2.56
N GLY A 474 2.15 8.98 -2.77
CA GLY A 474 1.47 7.98 -3.61
C GLY A 474 0.12 7.56 -3.02
N LEU A 475 0.03 7.35 -1.72
CA LEU A 475 -1.22 7.04 -1.02
C LEU A 475 -2.22 8.20 -1.10
N TYR A 476 -1.74 9.43 -0.93
CA TYR A 476 -2.59 10.62 -1.08
C TYR A 476 -3.15 10.74 -2.51
N LEU A 477 -2.31 10.51 -3.53
CA LEU A 477 -2.74 10.52 -4.93
C LEU A 477 -3.76 9.40 -5.22
N ILE A 478 -3.57 8.20 -4.69
CA ILE A 478 -4.52 7.09 -4.82
C ILE A 478 -5.84 7.45 -4.15
N SER A 479 -5.82 8.04 -2.97
CA SER A 479 -7.03 8.46 -2.28
C SER A 479 -7.79 9.53 -3.08
N LEU A 480 -7.09 10.49 -3.68
CA LEU A 480 -7.67 11.50 -4.55
C LEU A 480 -8.29 10.88 -5.82
N LEU A 481 -7.59 9.92 -6.44
CA LEU A 481 -8.08 9.23 -7.63
C LEU A 481 -9.30 8.35 -7.32
N THR A 482 -9.29 7.64 -6.19
CA THR A 482 -10.45 6.84 -5.76
C THR A 482 -11.64 7.73 -5.44
N ALA A 483 -11.46 8.86 -4.77
CA ALA A 483 -12.51 9.85 -4.53
C ALA A 483 -13.09 10.42 -5.84
N LEU A 484 -12.24 10.67 -6.84
CA LEU A 484 -12.65 11.18 -8.15
C LEU A 484 -13.43 10.14 -8.97
N ILE A 485 -13.03 8.86 -8.89
CA ILE A 485 -13.65 7.76 -9.66
C ILE A 485 -14.98 7.33 -9.04
N VAL A 486 -15.04 7.26 -7.73
CA VAL A 486 -16.18 6.70 -6.99
C VAL A 486 -17.20 7.78 -6.64
N GLY A 487 -16.88 9.09 -6.86
CA GLY A 487 -17.77 10.21 -6.53
C GLY A 487 -18.12 10.32 -5.04
N ALA A 488 -17.43 9.56 -4.20
CA ALA A 488 -17.64 9.51 -2.76
C ALA A 488 -16.83 10.60 -2.06
N GLY A 489 -17.37 11.09 -0.95
CA GLY A 489 -16.65 12.02 -0.09
C GLY A 489 -15.23 11.54 0.25
N SER A 490 -14.35 12.48 0.49
CA SER A 490 -12.89 12.33 0.62
C SER A 490 -12.41 11.51 1.84
N GLU A 491 -13.21 10.60 2.35
CA GLU A 491 -12.82 9.78 3.50
C GLU A 491 -11.76 8.75 3.08
N ILE A 492 -10.55 8.91 3.61
CA ILE A 492 -9.46 7.96 3.40
C ILE A 492 -9.80 6.66 4.14
N PRO A 493 -9.88 5.51 3.45
CA PRO A 493 -10.18 4.26 4.12
C PRO A 493 -9.06 3.89 5.09
N LEU A 494 -9.36 3.87 6.39
CA LEU A 494 -8.38 3.62 7.46
C LEU A 494 -7.81 2.20 7.43
N LEU A 495 -8.61 1.21 7.07
CA LEU A 495 -8.20 -0.19 7.06
C LEU A 495 -6.95 -0.46 6.22
N PRO A 496 -6.88 -0.09 4.92
CA PRO A 496 -5.68 -0.31 4.12
C PRO A 496 -4.49 0.51 4.60
N LEU A 497 -4.70 1.67 5.25
CA LEU A 497 -3.61 2.43 5.85
C LEU A 497 -2.97 1.67 7.01
N PHE A 498 -3.76 1.06 7.90
CA PHE A 498 -3.24 0.22 8.98
C PHE A 498 -2.53 -1.02 8.45
N VAL A 499 -3.12 -1.71 7.47
CA VAL A 499 -2.47 -2.86 6.81
C VAL A 499 -1.12 -2.48 6.23
N LEU A 500 -1.06 -1.37 5.51
CA LEU A 500 0.19 -0.87 4.93
C LEU A 500 1.21 -0.51 6.01
N ALA A 501 0.79 0.20 7.07
CA ALA A 501 1.67 0.57 8.18
C ALA A 501 2.26 -0.68 8.86
N ILE A 502 1.46 -1.72 9.09
CA ILE A 502 1.89 -3.00 9.65
C ILE A 502 2.93 -3.68 8.73
N VAL A 503 2.67 -3.73 7.43
CA VAL A 503 3.58 -4.34 6.45
C VAL A 503 4.91 -3.59 6.37
N VAL A 504 4.86 -2.27 6.28
CA VAL A 504 6.08 -1.43 6.24
C VAL A 504 6.89 -1.58 7.54
N LEU A 505 6.22 -1.55 8.68
CA LEU A 505 6.84 -1.73 9.98
C LEU A 505 7.49 -3.12 10.12
N PHE A 506 6.83 -4.18 9.61
CA PHE A 506 7.38 -5.53 9.58
C PHE A 506 8.63 -5.62 8.69
N ILE A 507 8.59 -5.03 7.48
CA ILE A 507 9.74 -5.00 6.57
C ILE A 507 10.91 -4.24 7.23
N PHE A 508 10.63 -3.10 7.84
CA PHE A 508 11.65 -2.34 8.58
C PHE A 508 12.27 -3.19 9.69
N TYR A 509 11.45 -3.84 10.51
CA TYR A 509 11.91 -4.73 11.59
C TYR A 509 12.74 -5.89 11.06
N ALA A 510 12.29 -6.56 9.99
CA ALA A 510 12.99 -7.69 9.39
C ALA A 510 14.40 -7.34 8.90
N ASN A 511 14.62 -6.11 8.44
CA ASN A 511 15.92 -5.63 7.98
C ASN A 511 16.86 -5.18 9.13
N HIS A 512 16.31 -5.00 10.35
CA HIS A 512 17.08 -4.43 11.48
C HIS A 512 17.22 -5.38 12.69
N ILE A 513 16.63 -6.57 12.64
CA ILE A 513 16.67 -7.53 13.75
C ILE A 513 17.92 -8.39 13.76
N ASP A 514 18.60 -8.55 12.63
CA ASP A 514 19.85 -9.31 12.54
C ASP A 514 20.98 -8.55 13.25
N ALA A 515 21.74 -9.24 14.07
CA ALA A 515 22.83 -8.66 14.82
C ALA A 515 24.13 -9.48 14.68
N PRO A 516 25.29 -8.83 14.63
CA PRO A 516 26.57 -9.52 14.65
C PRO A 516 26.81 -10.18 16.03
N THR A 517 27.38 -11.38 16.01
CA THR A 517 27.90 -12.05 17.22
C THR A 517 29.07 -11.25 17.80
N ALA A 518 29.57 -11.65 18.97
CA ALA A 518 30.80 -11.06 19.52
C ALA A 518 32.01 -11.30 18.61
N GLU A 519 32.12 -12.51 18.03
CA GLU A 519 33.14 -12.90 17.08
C GLU A 519 32.98 -12.12 15.75
N GLY A 520 31.74 -12.05 15.21
CA GLY A 520 31.46 -11.27 14.04
C GLY A 520 31.82 -9.80 14.19
N ARG A 521 31.56 -9.21 15.36
CA ARG A 521 31.94 -7.82 15.63
C ARG A 521 33.45 -7.60 15.71
N SER A 522 34.18 -8.51 16.37
CA SER A 522 35.66 -8.48 16.40
C SER A 522 36.21 -8.58 14.99
N MET A 523 35.73 -9.54 14.22
CA MET A 523 36.19 -9.79 12.85
C MET A 523 35.90 -8.60 11.93
N MET A 524 34.70 -8.00 12.03
CA MET A 524 34.37 -6.74 11.31
C MET A 524 35.39 -5.64 11.61
N SER A 525 35.76 -5.45 12.87
CA SER A 525 36.72 -4.41 13.23
C SER A 525 38.11 -4.69 12.68
N GLU A 526 38.52 -5.96 12.57
CA GLU A 526 39.80 -6.34 11.93
C GLU A 526 39.81 -6.13 10.44
N ILE A 527 38.68 -6.46 9.76
CA ILE A 527 38.51 -6.22 8.33
C ILE A 527 38.41 -4.72 8.04
N GLU A 528 37.71 -3.94 8.89
CA GLU A 528 37.69 -2.47 8.80
C GLU A 528 39.11 -1.89 8.91
N GLY A 529 39.96 -2.44 9.81
CA GLY A 529 41.36 -2.08 9.94
C GLY A 529 42.19 -2.40 8.68
N LEU A 530 41.93 -3.54 8.04
CA LEU A 530 42.54 -3.88 6.76
C LEU A 530 42.08 -2.93 5.66
N LYS A 531 40.75 -2.67 5.58
CA LYS A 531 40.18 -1.72 4.63
C LYS A 531 40.79 -0.32 4.77
N LEU A 532 40.96 0.15 6.01
CA LEU A 532 41.61 1.41 6.31
C LEU A 532 43.03 1.46 5.73
N TYR A 533 43.83 0.40 5.94
CA TYR A 533 45.17 0.29 5.38
C TYR A 533 45.20 0.33 3.86
N LEU A 534 44.31 -0.43 3.21
CA LEU A 534 44.24 -0.53 1.74
C LEU A 534 43.75 0.76 1.09
N SER A 535 42.97 1.56 1.81
CA SER A 535 42.39 2.83 1.31
C SER A 535 43.27 4.07 1.50
N VAL A 536 44.36 3.95 2.29
CA VAL A 536 45.21 5.11 2.60
C VAL A 536 46.24 5.31 1.50
N ALA A 537 46.31 6.53 0.97
CA ALA A 537 47.34 6.93 0.01
C ALA A 537 48.75 6.81 0.60
N GLU A 538 49.77 6.65 -0.28
CA GLU A 538 51.15 6.35 0.09
C GLU A 538 51.75 7.28 1.15
N LYS A 539 51.50 8.60 1.07
CA LYS A 539 51.97 9.57 2.09
C LYS A 539 51.39 9.28 3.49
N GLY A 540 50.18 8.82 3.58
CA GLY A 540 49.57 8.41 4.85
C GLY A 540 50.12 7.10 5.38
N ARG A 541 50.43 6.15 4.49
CA ARG A 541 51.07 4.85 4.84
C ARG A 541 52.44 5.01 5.45
N LEU A 542 53.30 5.86 4.88
CA LEU A 542 54.63 6.14 5.37
C LEU A 542 54.66 6.71 6.80
N ASN A 543 53.57 7.31 7.23
CA ASN A 543 53.40 7.84 8.60
C ASN A 543 52.88 6.81 9.59
N MET A 544 52.53 5.58 9.17
CA MET A 544 52.05 4.52 10.04
C MET A 544 53.25 3.70 10.56
N SER A 545 53.33 3.47 11.86
CA SER A 545 54.41 2.63 12.46
C SER A 545 54.22 1.16 12.09
N GLY A 546 55.30 0.54 11.59
CA GLY A 546 55.34 -0.91 11.33
C GLY A 546 54.72 -1.35 10.01
N VAL A 547 54.51 -0.45 9.05
CA VAL A 547 54.00 -0.78 7.71
C VAL A 547 55.03 -1.65 6.95
N PRO A 548 54.60 -2.77 6.34
CA PRO A 548 55.47 -3.56 5.47
C PRO A 548 55.89 -2.74 4.23
N GLU A 549 57.11 -2.97 3.79
CA GLU A 549 57.54 -2.42 2.48
C GLU A 549 56.64 -2.97 1.36
N MET A 550 56.30 -2.11 0.40
CA MET A 550 55.53 -2.52 -0.75
C MET A 550 56.40 -3.49 -1.60
N SER A 551 55.80 -4.54 -2.08
CA SER A 551 56.40 -5.50 -3.01
C SER A 551 55.30 -6.11 -3.88
N VAL A 552 55.68 -6.71 -5.00
CA VAL A 552 54.73 -7.43 -5.88
C VAL A 552 53.97 -8.51 -5.09
N VAL A 553 54.69 -9.27 -4.26
CA VAL A 553 54.10 -10.35 -3.44
C VAL A 553 53.08 -9.78 -2.42
N HIS A 554 53.43 -8.68 -1.75
CA HIS A 554 52.52 -8.03 -0.79
C HIS A 554 51.29 -7.44 -1.48
N PHE A 555 51.50 -6.82 -2.64
CA PHE A 555 50.42 -6.25 -3.44
C PHE A 555 49.43 -7.33 -3.93
N GLU A 556 49.93 -8.40 -4.56
CA GLU A 556 49.11 -9.49 -5.09
C GLU A 556 48.39 -10.28 -4.00
N ALA A 557 48.99 -10.46 -2.83
CA ALA A 557 48.38 -11.14 -1.69
C ALA A 557 47.15 -10.39 -1.15
N LEU A 558 47.14 -9.04 -1.21
CA LEU A 558 46.07 -8.22 -0.67
C LEU A 558 45.11 -7.69 -1.75
N LEU A 559 45.42 -7.78 -3.04
CA LEU A 559 44.58 -7.35 -4.14
C LEU A 559 43.18 -7.99 -4.13
N PRO A 560 43.01 -9.32 -3.88
CA PRO A 560 41.69 -9.91 -3.78
C PRO A 560 40.85 -9.32 -2.62
N TYR A 561 41.47 -8.94 -1.52
CA TYR A 561 40.81 -8.26 -0.39
C TYR A 561 40.44 -6.84 -0.74
N ALA A 562 41.29 -6.11 -1.47
CA ALA A 562 40.98 -4.77 -1.96
C ALA A 562 39.75 -4.77 -2.83
N VAL A 563 39.63 -5.72 -3.77
CA VAL A 563 38.43 -5.91 -4.61
C VAL A 563 37.23 -6.30 -3.77
N ALA A 564 37.35 -7.21 -2.81
CA ALA A 564 36.27 -7.64 -1.94
C ALA A 564 35.71 -6.52 -1.07
N LEU A 565 36.53 -5.53 -0.73
CA LEU A 565 36.20 -4.39 0.15
C LEU A 565 35.92 -3.10 -0.61
N GLY A 566 36.01 -3.10 -1.97
CA GLY A 566 35.75 -1.94 -2.81
C GLY A 566 36.79 -0.82 -2.64
N VAL A 567 38.04 -1.19 -2.46
CA VAL A 567 39.21 -0.30 -2.31
C VAL A 567 40.38 -0.68 -3.22
N GLU A 568 40.07 -1.36 -4.33
CA GLU A 568 41.07 -1.79 -5.34
C GLU A 568 41.76 -0.63 -6.04
N GLU A 569 41.07 0.48 -6.32
CA GLU A 569 41.65 1.65 -6.98
C GLU A 569 42.74 2.30 -6.11
N PRO A 570 42.47 2.75 -4.85
CA PRO A 570 43.53 3.32 -4.02
C PRO A 570 44.68 2.36 -3.71
N TRP A 571 44.40 1.03 -3.63
CA TRP A 571 45.43 0.04 -3.44
C TRP A 571 46.35 -0.10 -4.68
N ALA A 572 45.76 -0.14 -5.88
CA ALA A 572 46.48 -0.17 -7.14
C ALA A 572 47.27 1.14 -7.38
N GLU A 573 46.74 2.30 -7.01
CA GLU A 573 47.42 3.58 -7.08
C GLU A 573 48.66 3.60 -6.21
N SER A 574 48.55 3.10 -4.98
CA SER A 574 49.71 2.98 -4.06
C SER A 574 50.81 2.08 -4.62
N PHE A 575 50.44 0.99 -5.28
CA PHE A 575 51.41 0.11 -5.94
C PHE A 575 52.03 0.76 -7.19
N GLN A 576 51.25 1.46 -8.00
CA GLN A 576 51.72 2.21 -9.17
C GLN A 576 52.78 3.25 -8.77
N HIS A 577 52.54 4.00 -7.71
CA HIS A 577 53.51 4.98 -7.19
C HIS A 577 54.81 4.31 -6.73
N TRP A 578 54.71 3.20 -5.98
CA TRP A 578 55.87 2.44 -5.57
C TRP A 578 56.69 1.91 -6.78
N LEU A 579 56.03 1.35 -7.79
CA LEU A 579 56.66 0.83 -9.00
C LEU A 579 57.38 1.94 -9.75
N THR A 580 56.78 3.12 -9.90
CA THR A 580 57.38 4.28 -10.56
C THR A 580 58.60 4.80 -9.82
N SER A 581 58.55 4.84 -8.49
CA SER A 581 59.70 5.23 -7.65
C SER A 581 60.86 4.22 -7.74
N ALA A 582 60.54 2.93 -7.79
CA ALA A 582 61.56 1.87 -7.94
C ALA A 582 62.22 1.89 -9.33
N THR A 583 61.46 2.26 -10.39
CA THR A 583 61.99 2.36 -11.76
C THR A 583 62.97 3.52 -11.93
N GLN A 584 62.80 4.62 -11.18
CA GLN A 584 63.77 5.74 -11.15
C GLN A 584 65.11 5.35 -10.54
N SER A 585 65.21 4.24 -9.79
CA SER A 585 66.43 3.71 -9.16
C SER A 585 67.22 2.72 -10.07
N ASN A 586 67.01 2.70 -11.37
CA ASN A 586 67.70 1.85 -12.37
C ASN A 586 67.32 0.36 -12.36
N GLU A 587 66.24 -0.06 -11.72
CA GLU A 587 65.67 -1.39 -11.83
C GLU A 587 64.51 -1.37 -12.84
N ASN A 588 64.71 -1.90 -14.04
CA ASN A 588 63.64 -2.01 -15.06
C ASN A 588 62.65 -3.10 -14.62
N ARG A 589 61.57 -2.71 -13.90
CA ARG A 589 60.53 -3.62 -13.39
C ARG A 589 59.22 -3.39 -14.16
N ASP A 590 59.09 -3.99 -15.34
CA ASP A 590 57.78 -4.13 -15.96
C ASP A 590 56.97 -5.17 -15.20
N TYR A 591 55.85 -4.75 -14.60
CA TYR A 591 54.94 -5.66 -13.89
C TYR A 591 53.96 -6.29 -14.86
N HIS A 592 54.00 -7.61 -14.96
CA HIS A 592 53.02 -8.42 -15.64
C HIS A 592 52.48 -9.48 -14.69
N PRO A 593 51.17 -9.44 -14.33
CA PRO A 593 50.59 -10.42 -13.43
C PRO A 593 50.59 -11.81 -14.08
N THR A 594 51.05 -12.82 -13.34
CA THR A 594 51.07 -14.22 -13.84
C THR A 594 49.70 -14.88 -13.88
N TRP A 595 48.74 -14.30 -13.18
CA TRP A 595 47.35 -14.76 -13.03
C TRP A 595 46.43 -14.23 -14.13
N TYR A 596 46.87 -13.29 -14.96
CA TYR A 596 46.10 -12.69 -16.03
C TYR A 596 46.77 -12.84 -17.40
N SER A 597 46.02 -13.29 -18.41
CA SER A 597 46.47 -13.44 -19.78
C SER A 597 45.50 -12.71 -20.71
N GLY A 598 45.71 -11.40 -20.90
CA GLY A 598 44.90 -10.54 -21.80
C GLY A 598 45.78 -9.46 -22.41
N ARG A 599 45.43 -9.00 -23.64
CA ARG A 599 46.20 -7.95 -24.35
C ARG A 599 45.95 -6.56 -23.75
N ASP A 600 44.92 -6.39 -22.93
CA ASP A 600 44.47 -5.09 -22.40
C ASP A 600 45.16 -4.67 -21.12
N PHE A 601 46.04 -5.52 -20.54
CA PHE A 601 46.76 -5.15 -19.33
C PHE A 601 47.91 -4.18 -19.66
N ASN A 602 47.75 -2.93 -19.15
CA ASN A 602 48.74 -1.88 -19.38
C ASN A 602 49.61 -1.73 -18.10
N SER A 603 50.84 -2.17 -18.17
CA SER A 603 51.83 -2.07 -17.08
C SER A 603 52.16 -0.60 -16.70
N ARG A 604 51.86 0.37 -17.56
CA ARG A 604 52.03 1.82 -17.29
C ARG A 604 50.87 2.44 -16.59
N ASP A 605 49.70 1.78 -16.60
CA ASP A 605 48.48 2.24 -15.91
C ASP A 605 47.81 1.03 -15.22
N ILE A 606 48.48 0.57 -14.16
CA ILE A 606 48.05 -0.61 -13.39
C ILE A 606 46.73 -0.33 -12.69
N THR A 607 46.55 0.89 -12.18
CA THR A 607 45.33 1.31 -11.49
C THR A 607 44.08 1.08 -12.36
N ARG A 608 44.14 1.58 -13.60
CA ARG A 608 43.05 1.41 -14.56
C ARG A 608 42.88 -0.05 -14.97
N SER A 609 43.99 -0.77 -15.25
CA SER A 609 43.94 -2.16 -15.69
C SER A 609 43.30 -3.07 -14.64
N ILE A 610 43.64 -2.91 -13.37
CA ILE A 610 43.07 -3.70 -12.26
C ILE A 610 41.62 -3.32 -11.98
N GLY A 611 41.33 -2.03 -11.85
CA GLY A 611 39.96 -1.56 -11.63
C GLY A 611 39.00 -2.01 -12.74
N GLN A 612 39.43 -1.89 -14.01
CA GLN A 612 38.64 -2.38 -15.15
C GLN A 612 38.47 -3.89 -15.14
N THR A 613 39.51 -4.67 -14.81
CA THR A 613 39.42 -6.14 -14.77
C THR A 613 38.46 -6.61 -13.67
N ALA A 614 38.54 -6.04 -12.48
CA ALA A 614 37.66 -6.38 -11.35
C ALA A 614 36.20 -6.01 -11.62
N THR A 615 35.96 -4.79 -12.11
CA THR A 615 34.63 -4.30 -12.45
C THR A 615 34.04 -5.04 -13.66
N ALA A 616 34.85 -5.28 -14.71
CA ALA A 616 34.44 -6.03 -15.89
C ALA A 616 34.03 -7.47 -15.55
N MET A 617 34.78 -8.11 -14.65
CA MET A 617 34.47 -9.48 -14.23
C MET A 617 33.15 -9.54 -13.45
N ALA A 618 32.92 -8.65 -12.48
CA ALA A 618 31.66 -8.57 -11.75
C ALA A 618 30.48 -8.22 -12.66
N GLY A 619 30.70 -7.29 -13.60
CA GLY A 619 29.73 -6.91 -14.64
C GLY A 619 29.42 -8.05 -15.62
N SER A 620 30.44 -8.82 -16.02
CA SER A 620 30.27 -9.97 -16.91
C SER A 620 29.45 -11.08 -16.25
N PHE A 621 29.65 -11.36 -14.97
CA PHE A 621 28.80 -12.27 -14.24
C PHE A 621 27.35 -11.82 -14.25
N GLN A 622 27.09 -10.55 -13.99
CA GLN A 622 25.73 -10.00 -13.92
C GLN A 622 25.05 -9.93 -15.30
N SER A 623 25.76 -9.49 -16.35
CA SER A 623 25.21 -9.31 -17.70
C SER A 623 24.98 -10.63 -18.44
N SER A 624 25.65 -11.71 -18.00
CA SER A 624 25.52 -13.05 -18.56
C SER A 624 24.30 -13.81 -18.03
N LEU A 625 23.62 -13.31 -16.98
CA LEU A 625 22.45 -13.99 -16.41
C LEU A 625 21.26 -13.99 -17.38
N PRO A 626 20.47 -15.10 -17.43
CA PRO A 626 19.27 -15.15 -18.24
C PRO A 626 18.22 -14.14 -17.75
N VAL A 627 17.59 -13.43 -18.69
CA VAL A 627 16.51 -12.47 -18.39
C VAL A 627 15.30 -13.24 -17.84
N PRO A 628 14.70 -12.85 -16.70
CA PRO A 628 13.49 -13.48 -16.20
C PRO A 628 12.35 -13.36 -17.21
N LYS A 629 11.69 -14.47 -17.55
CA LYS A 629 10.49 -14.46 -18.40
C LYS A 629 9.36 -13.79 -17.65
N SER A 630 8.90 -12.63 -18.11
CA SER A 630 7.72 -11.95 -17.60
C SER A 630 6.47 -12.69 -18.08
N SER A 631 5.66 -13.21 -17.16
CA SER A 631 4.31 -13.70 -17.44
C SER A 631 3.35 -12.50 -17.38
N SER A 632 2.80 -12.12 -18.55
CA SER A 632 1.71 -11.16 -18.66
C SER A 632 0.38 -11.87 -18.52
N SER A 633 -0.42 -11.52 -17.48
CA SER A 633 -1.85 -11.82 -17.44
C SER A 633 -2.64 -10.52 -17.42
N GLY A 634 -3.43 -10.29 -18.47
CA GLY A 634 -4.37 -9.21 -18.58
C GLY A 634 -5.73 -9.64 -18.05
N SER A 635 -6.43 -8.74 -17.35
CA SER A 635 -7.86 -8.82 -17.13
C SER A 635 -8.49 -7.44 -17.16
N SER A 636 -9.59 -7.35 -17.93
CA SER A 636 -10.47 -6.19 -18.07
C SER A 636 -11.54 -6.20 -16.97
N GLY A 637 -11.85 -5.04 -16.39
CA GLY A 637 -12.96 -4.88 -15.46
C GLY A 637 -13.59 -3.49 -15.59
N GLY A 638 -14.93 -3.47 -15.68
CA GLY A 638 -15.75 -2.26 -15.79
C GLY A 638 -16.08 -1.67 -14.42
N GLY A 639 -16.30 -0.37 -14.38
CA GLY A 639 -16.59 0.39 -13.17
C GLY A 639 -18.07 0.75 -13.04
N SER A 640 -18.45 1.24 -11.84
CA SER A 640 -19.64 2.05 -11.60
C SER A 640 -19.47 2.91 -10.35
N SER A 641 -20.21 4.00 -10.34
CA SER A 641 -20.07 5.20 -9.52
C SER A 641 -21.00 5.25 -8.31
N GLY A 642 -20.61 5.87 -7.21
CA GLY A 642 -21.05 7.08 -6.54
C GLY A 642 -21.97 6.91 -5.35
N GLY A 643 -21.58 7.47 -4.20
CA GLY A 643 -22.41 7.58 -3.01
C GLY A 643 -22.21 8.89 -2.29
N GLY A 644 -23.27 9.50 -1.82
CA GLY A 644 -23.30 10.62 -0.89
C GLY A 644 -24.36 10.40 0.18
N GLY A 645 -24.04 10.73 1.43
CA GLY A 645 -24.87 10.44 2.58
C GLY A 645 -26.11 11.33 2.69
N GLY A 646 -27.18 10.80 3.21
CA GLY A 646 -28.40 11.48 3.63
C GLY A 646 -29.58 11.24 2.71
N GLY A 647 -30.58 10.59 3.25
CA GLY A 647 -31.91 10.57 2.71
C GLY A 647 -32.13 9.69 1.50
N GLY A 648 -31.79 8.53 1.46
CA GLY A 648 -32.05 7.52 0.46
C GLY A 648 -33.13 7.87 -0.58
N GLY A 649 -33.47 7.00 -1.41
CA GLY A 649 -34.47 7.19 -2.44
C GLY A 649 -35.44 6.05 -2.46
N GLY A 650 -36.05 5.88 -3.59
CA GLY A 650 -36.92 4.76 -3.85
C GLY A 650 -37.28 4.65 -5.32
N GLY A 651 -37.91 3.59 -5.66
CA GLY A 651 -38.35 3.33 -7.03
C GLY A 651 -39.40 2.24 -7.09
N GLY A 652 -39.77 1.89 -8.31
CA GLY A 652 -40.60 0.72 -8.58
C GLY A 652 -39.77 -0.55 -8.74
N TRP A 653 -40.40 -1.71 -8.56
CA TRP A 653 -39.77 -3.00 -8.80
C TRP A 653 -40.75 -4.06 -9.29
#